data_81450eb5125ed3f9d3d85fae2d83f376
#
_entry.id   81450eb5125ed3f9d3d85fae2d83f376
#
_cell.length_a   1.000
_cell.length_b   1.000
_cell.length_c   1.000
_cell.angle_alpha   90.00
_cell.angle_beta   90.00
_cell.angle_gamma   90.00
#
_symmetry.space_group_name_H-M   'P 1'
#
loop_
_entity.id
_entity.type
_entity.pdbx_description
1 polymer ?
#
loop_
_entity_poly.entity_id
_entity_poly.type
_entity_poly.pdbx_seq_one_letter_code
_entity_poly.pdbx_strand_id
1 'polypeptide(L)'
;RDLRMSRGLGDVYKRQDNYNAHCVFSTYQTMMNCIDSVEDEKGKLFTCGHFDLVICDEAHRSIYNKYRDIFNYFDAPLVGLTATPKDEIDKNTYGVFDLENGVPTYGYELDQAVKDGYLVDFLSVETKLKFLEEGIVYDKLSPEEKQMYEETFGAQEGALPEKIQSTALNQWIFNDDTIRQVLHILMEQGLRIEYGQKLGKTIIFAKNHDHAEKILEVFNKEYPELNRNGQAFAKVIDNYMTYAQSAIDEFSEPDKMPQIAISVDMLDTGIDVPQVLNLVFFKKVMSKAKFWQMIGRGTRLCPDLMDGEDKDKFYIFDFCNNFEFFRMNKGRASANTMAIQGSIFSLEFEMAYKLQDIEYQEERLIAYRKDLVKNMQEKVKELPRDNFAVKQHLRYVDTYSEAANYDSITFEDTLLVKEEVAPLIRPDGDEISAVRFDALMYGLELAYLAGKNDGRYRSDLMKKVSGIATVANIPEVQNQKSLIQDILNTDYLERAGVDELEHIRLSLRGLMKYLPKISAKYETDFADEILSVEWNESQLENDELKNYKAKAEYYVRKHQDNVVIAKLKTNKPLTPLDVENLEQILWNEVGSKDEYEKECGHKPLGEFVREIVGLDMNAAKEAFSQFLDDASMDSRQIYFVNQVVEYVVHNGLLKDLSVLQEPPFTDKGSVVELFSADLNVWNGIRETIDRINANAMA
;
A
#
# COMPACT_ATOMS: atom_id res chain seq x y z
N ARG A 1 3.23 24.06 -2.19
CA ARG A 1 2.19 23.73 -3.19
C ARG A 1 0.84 24.16 -2.66
N ASP A 2 0.10 24.85 -3.44
CA ASP A 2 -0.80 25.92 -3.14
C ASP A 2 -2.12 25.47 -2.52
N LEU A 3 -2.59 26.20 -1.51
CA LEU A 3 -4.00 26.22 -1.13
C LEU A 3 -4.79 26.64 -2.36
N ARG A 4 -5.57 25.73 -2.95
CA ARG A 4 -6.49 26.06 -4.03
C ARG A 4 -7.82 26.45 -3.41
N MET A 5 -8.21 27.69 -3.63
CA MET A 5 -9.47 28.23 -3.15
C MET A 5 -10.45 28.39 -4.30
N SER A 6 -11.67 27.86 -4.13
CA SER A 6 -12.76 28.03 -5.07
C SER A 6 -13.61 29.23 -4.65
N ARG A 7 -13.63 30.27 -5.46
CA ARG A 7 -14.80 31.16 -5.50
C ARG A 7 -15.82 30.56 -6.43
N GLY A 8 -17.09 30.72 -6.11
CA GLY A 8 -18.18 30.24 -6.93
C GLY A 8 -17.96 30.52 -8.43
N LEU A 9 -18.40 29.62 -9.29
CA LEU A 9 -18.27 29.56 -10.74
C LEU A 9 -18.12 30.93 -11.42
N GLY A 10 -16.91 31.43 -11.57
CA GLY A 10 -16.70 32.71 -12.27
C GLY A 10 -15.29 33.29 -12.24
N ASP A 11 -14.39 32.90 -11.32
CA ASP A 11 -13.08 33.56 -11.24
C ASP A 11 -11.90 32.60 -11.11
N VAL A 12 -11.50 32.02 -12.22
CA VAL A 12 -10.36 31.06 -12.32
C VAL A 12 -9.00 31.76 -12.35
N TYR A 13 -8.91 33.11 -12.33
CA TYR A 13 -7.70 33.85 -12.73
C TYR A 13 -7.02 34.72 -11.68
N LYS A 14 -7.36 34.66 -10.39
CA LYS A 14 -6.56 35.39 -9.37
C LYS A 14 -6.10 34.46 -8.26
N ARG A 15 -4.84 34.05 -8.34
CA ARG A 15 -4.07 33.48 -7.23
C ARG A 15 -3.89 34.54 -6.14
N GLN A 16 -4.86 34.67 -5.26
CA GLN A 16 -4.69 35.27 -3.94
C GLN A 16 -5.23 34.29 -2.93
N ASP A 17 -4.40 33.93 -1.96
CA ASP A 17 -4.77 33.08 -0.84
C ASP A 17 -5.89 33.78 -0.05
N ASN A 18 -7.12 33.35 -0.25
CA ASN A 18 -8.27 33.91 0.44
C ASN A 18 -8.72 32.93 1.53
N TYR A 19 -8.11 33.04 2.68
CA TYR A 19 -8.36 32.21 3.85
C TYR A 19 -9.78 32.38 4.45
N ASN A 20 -10.54 33.36 3.99
CA ASN A 20 -11.93 33.60 4.34
C ASN A 20 -12.91 33.06 3.29
N ALA A 21 -12.46 32.20 2.39
CA ALA A 21 -13.34 31.55 1.42
C ALA A 21 -14.29 30.58 2.14
N HIS A 22 -15.54 30.48 1.66
CA HIS A 22 -16.51 29.51 2.20
C HIS A 22 -16.09 28.06 2.01
N CYS A 23 -15.25 27.77 1.03
CA CYS A 23 -14.71 26.44 0.77
C CYS A 23 -13.21 26.54 0.54
N VAL A 24 -12.43 25.78 1.31
CA VAL A 24 -10.97 25.74 1.24
C VAL A 24 -10.53 24.34 0.83
N PHE A 25 -9.74 24.25 -0.23
CA PHE A 25 -9.12 22.99 -0.66
C PHE A 25 -7.64 23.00 -0.30
N SER A 26 -7.17 21.93 0.32
CA SER A 26 -5.79 21.82 0.77
C SER A 26 -5.29 20.39 0.65
N THR A 27 -3.98 20.22 0.46
CA THR A 27 -3.36 18.92 0.72
C THR A 27 -3.17 18.75 2.23
N TYR A 28 -3.13 17.49 2.70
CA TYR A 28 -2.88 17.21 4.12
C TYR A 28 -1.59 17.87 4.62
N GLN A 29 -0.50 17.81 3.84
CA GLN A 29 0.76 18.44 4.23
C GLN A 29 0.64 19.96 4.35
N THR A 30 -0.07 20.61 3.44
CA THR A 30 -0.27 22.06 3.48
C THR A 30 -1.13 22.46 4.67
N MET A 31 -2.19 21.69 4.96
CA MET A 31 -3.07 21.95 6.12
C MET A 31 -2.31 21.79 7.43
N MET A 32 -1.48 20.75 7.58
CA MET A 32 -0.62 20.59 8.76
C MET A 32 0.30 21.80 8.96
N ASN A 33 0.92 22.27 7.88
CA ASN A 33 1.78 23.47 7.96
C ASN A 33 0.98 24.73 8.36
N CYS A 34 -0.26 24.87 7.88
CA CYS A 34 -1.15 25.98 8.27
C CYS A 34 -1.55 25.93 9.75
N ILE A 35 -1.76 24.72 10.29
CA ILE A 35 -2.06 24.52 11.71
C ILE A 35 -0.84 24.83 12.60
N ASP A 36 0.35 24.39 12.16
CA ASP A 36 1.57 24.43 12.98
C ASP A 36 2.34 25.75 12.88
N SER A 37 2.49 26.30 11.67
CA SER A 37 3.55 27.27 11.40
C SER A 37 3.07 28.60 10.86
N VAL A 38 1.83 28.68 10.37
CA VAL A 38 1.33 29.90 9.73
C VAL A 38 0.52 30.71 10.73
N GLU A 39 1.06 31.89 11.07
CA GLU A 39 0.40 32.87 11.93
C GLU A 39 0.26 34.19 11.18
N ASP A 40 -0.85 34.89 11.34
CA ASP A 40 -1.05 36.25 10.92
C ASP A 40 -0.98 37.23 12.10
N GLU A 41 -1.21 38.52 11.87
CA GLU A 41 -1.24 39.57 12.92
C GLU A 41 -2.29 39.29 14.03
N LYS A 42 -3.21 38.36 13.81
CA LYS A 42 -4.28 37.98 14.75
C LYS A 42 -4.06 36.63 15.44
N GLY A 43 -2.98 35.94 15.11
CA GLY A 43 -2.62 34.62 15.63
C GLY A 43 -2.64 33.52 14.56
N LYS A 44 -3.03 32.29 14.91
CA LYS A 44 -3.05 31.17 13.96
C LYS A 44 -4.01 31.39 12.81
N LEU A 45 -3.56 31.04 11.62
CA LEU A 45 -4.31 31.21 10.37
C LEU A 45 -5.69 30.52 10.43
N PHE A 46 -5.72 29.28 10.92
CA PHE A 46 -6.95 28.54 11.16
C PHE A 46 -7.03 28.17 12.65
N THR A 47 -8.09 28.62 13.31
CA THR A 47 -8.45 28.20 14.68
C THR A 47 -9.18 26.86 14.65
N CYS A 48 -9.28 26.18 15.78
CA CYS A 48 -9.98 24.89 15.88
C CYS A 48 -11.45 24.96 15.45
N GLY A 49 -12.11 26.08 15.65
CA GLY A 49 -13.51 26.34 15.21
C GLY A 49 -13.64 27.09 13.86
N HIS A 50 -12.61 27.05 13.01
CA HIS A 50 -12.63 27.80 11.74
C HIS A 50 -13.54 27.17 10.68
N PHE A 51 -13.64 25.84 10.65
CA PHE A 51 -14.45 25.11 9.69
C PHE A 51 -15.69 24.50 10.34
N ASP A 52 -16.83 24.55 9.63
CA ASP A 52 -18.08 23.92 10.05
C ASP A 52 -18.18 22.47 9.58
N LEU A 53 -17.35 22.06 8.60
CA LEU A 53 -17.31 20.72 8.03
C LEU A 53 -15.95 20.46 7.42
N VAL A 54 -15.40 19.28 7.68
CA VAL A 54 -14.17 18.76 7.06
C VAL A 54 -14.50 17.56 6.19
N ILE A 55 -14.14 17.62 4.90
CA ILE A 55 -14.31 16.52 3.96
C ILE A 55 -12.91 16.00 3.57
N CYS A 56 -12.66 14.73 3.85
CA CYS A 56 -11.45 14.02 3.49
C CYS A 56 -11.65 13.19 2.25
N ASP A 57 -11.03 13.59 1.15
CA ASP A 57 -10.97 12.75 -0.05
C ASP A 57 -9.82 11.72 0.08
N GLU A 58 -10.01 10.55 -0.55
CA GLU A 58 -9.07 9.41 -0.47
C GLU A 58 -8.70 9.05 0.98
N ALA A 59 -9.71 8.96 1.85
CA ALA A 59 -9.56 8.75 3.28
C ALA A 59 -8.72 7.50 3.66
N HIS A 60 -8.57 6.53 2.75
CA HIS A 60 -7.74 5.33 2.93
C HIS A 60 -6.23 5.58 2.82
N ARG A 61 -5.77 6.75 2.35
CA ARG A 61 -4.34 6.97 2.02
C ARG A 61 -3.54 7.64 3.10
N SER A 62 -4.11 8.61 3.80
CA SER A 62 -3.30 9.60 4.51
C SER A 62 -3.75 9.90 5.95
N ILE A 63 -4.86 9.34 6.41
CA ILE A 63 -5.46 9.68 7.70
C ILE A 63 -4.82 8.96 8.89
N TYR A 64 -3.87 8.06 8.64
CA TYR A 64 -3.18 7.33 9.68
C TYR A 64 -1.95 8.10 10.16
N ASN A 65 -1.63 8.01 11.44
CA ASN A 65 -0.48 8.65 12.07
C ASN A 65 -0.48 10.18 11.96
N LYS A 66 0.47 10.77 11.23
CA LYS A 66 0.77 12.20 11.21
C LYS A 66 -0.41 13.11 10.82
N TYR A 67 -1.33 12.67 9.96
CA TYR A 67 -2.43 13.52 9.48
C TYR A 67 -3.71 13.37 10.28
N ARG A 68 -3.80 12.37 11.17
CA ARG A 68 -4.90 12.24 12.13
C ARG A 68 -5.02 13.49 13.00
N ASP A 69 -3.91 14.15 13.26
CA ASP A 69 -3.88 15.37 14.07
C ASP A 69 -4.66 16.52 13.45
N ILE A 70 -4.82 16.58 12.13
CA ILE A 70 -5.68 17.58 11.46
C ILE A 70 -7.12 17.42 11.94
N PHE A 71 -7.60 16.20 12.05
CA PHE A 71 -8.98 15.89 12.44
C PHE A 71 -9.21 16.12 13.93
N ASN A 72 -8.19 15.84 14.75
CA ASN A 72 -8.22 16.14 16.18
C ASN A 72 -8.13 17.64 16.49
N TYR A 73 -7.58 18.44 15.53
CA TYR A 73 -7.44 19.87 15.71
C TYR A 73 -8.75 20.64 15.47
N PHE A 74 -9.50 20.30 14.42
CA PHE A 74 -10.72 20.99 14.08
C PHE A 74 -11.94 20.42 14.81
N ASP A 75 -12.70 21.30 15.47
CA ASP A 75 -13.97 20.97 16.10
C ASP A 75 -15.10 21.06 15.06
N ALA A 76 -15.14 20.10 14.15
CA ALA A 76 -16.09 20.07 13.04
C ALA A 76 -16.46 18.62 12.66
N PRO A 77 -17.70 18.37 12.19
CA PRO A 77 -18.06 17.09 11.61
C PRO A 77 -17.08 16.66 10.52
N LEU A 78 -16.70 15.37 10.52
CA LEU A 78 -15.77 14.79 9.59
C LEU A 78 -16.47 13.83 8.63
N VAL A 79 -16.25 14.02 7.33
CA VAL A 79 -16.76 13.15 6.26
C VAL A 79 -15.56 12.57 5.50
N GLY A 80 -15.47 11.25 5.43
CA GLY A 80 -14.45 10.54 4.65
C GLY A 80 -15.03 10.00 3.35
N LEU A 81 -14.38 10.31 2.23
CA LEU A 81 -14.68 9.73 0.93
C LEU A 81 -13.57 8.75 0.55
N THR A 82 -13.92 7.54 0.17
CA THR A 82 -12.96 6.52 -0.26
C THR A 82 -13.62 5.47 -1.13
N ALA A 83 -12.95 5.07 -2.20
CA ALA A 83 -13.38 3.93 -3.01
C ALA A 83 -12.99 2.58 -2.38
N THR A 84 -12.02 2.56 -1.47
CA THR A 84 -11.49 1.34 -0.85
C THR A 84 -11.14 1.60 0.60
N PRO A 85 -12.12 1.55 1.51
CA PRO A 85 -11.83 1.66 2.93
C PRO A 85 -10.92 0.51 3.39
N LYS A 86 -10.07 0.78 4.35
CA LYS A 86 -9.19 -0.21 4.97
C LYS A 86 -9.76 -0.63 6.31
N ASP A 87 -9.75 -1.91 6.54
CA ASP A 87 -10.25 -2.56 7.75
C ASP A 87 -9.15 -3.31 8.54
N GLU A 88 -7.87 -3.04 8.19
CA GLU A 88 -6.73 -3.65 8.85
C GLU A 88 -6.54 -3.14 10.27
N ILE A 89 -5.98 -3.99 11.13
CA ILE A 89 -5.76 -3.69 12.55
C ILE A 89 -4.95 -2.39 12.72
N ASP A 90 -3.91 -2.20 11.91
CA ASP A 90 -3.02 -1.03 11.98
C ASP A 90 -3.51 0.18 11.17
N LYS A 91 -4.53 0.01 10.31
CA LYS A 91 -4.98 1.03 9.36
C LYS A 91 -6.47 0.96 9.15
N ASN A 92 -7.19 1.21 10.21
CA ASN A 92 -8.62 1.16 10.20
C ASN A 92 -9.23 2.50 9.81
N THR A 93 -9.67 2.62 8.55
CA THR A 93 -10.39 3.81 8.07
C THR A 93 -11.65 4.05 8.89
N TYR A 94 -12.37 3.00 9.23
CA TYR A 94 -13.62 3.09 9.99
C TYR A 94 -13.38 3.64 11.40
N GLY A 95 -12.32 3.21 12.08
CA GLY A 95 -11.98 3.69 13.42
C GLY A 95 -11.60 5.18 13.49
N VAL A 96 -11.10 5.78 12.40
CA VAL A 96 -10.82 7.23 12.34
C VAL A 96 -12.12 8.04 12.33
N PHE A 97 -13.20 7.48 11.78
CA PHE A 97 -14.52 8.11 11.68
C PHE A 97 -15.50 7.64 12.76
N ASP A 98 -15.01 6.94 13.79
CA ASP A 98 -15.83 6.30 14.83
C ASP A 98 -16.92 5.38 14.28
N LEU A 99 -16.62 4.70 13.16
CA LEU A 99 -17.50 3.77 12.50
C LEU A 99 -17.12 2.33 12.83
N GLU A 100 -18.08 1.45 12.73
CA GLU A 100 -17.87 0.02 12.85
C GLU A 100 -17.12 -0.54 11.64
N ASN A 101 -16.18 -1.47 11.90
CA ASN A 101 -15.37 -2.09 10.85
C ASN A 101 -16.25 -2.75 9.77
N GLY A 102 -15.96 -2.42 8.52
CA GLY A 102 -16.70 -2.94 7.37
C GLY A 102 -18.05 -2.27 7.11
N VAL A 103 -18.48 -1.32 7.96
CA VAL A 103 -19.79 -0.67 7.84
C VAL A 103 -19.62 0.82 7.56
N PRO A 104 -19.55 1.24 6.30
CA PRO A 104 -19.57 2.68 5.96
C PRO A 104 -20.93 3.29 6.29
N THR A 105 -20.95 4.59 6.57
CA THR A 105 -22.22 5.34 6.73
C THR A 105 -23.08 5.25 5.47
N TYR A 106 -22.45 5.23 4.30
CA TYR A 106 -23.06 5.04 3.00
C TYR A 106 -22.09 4.35 2.05
N GLY A 107 -22.56 3.30 1.36
CA GLY A 107 -21.81 2.57 0.35
C GLY A 107 -22.56 2.64 -0.99
N TYR A 108 -21.84 2.93 -2.07
CA TYR A 108 -22.36 2.91 -3.44
C TYR A 108 -21.32 2.24 -4.33
N GLU A 109 -21.48 0.95 -4.48
CA GLU A 109 -20.52 0.09 -5.16
C GLU A 109 -20.58 0.27 -6.69
N LEU A 110 -19.48 -0.10 -7.38
CA LEU A 110 -19.34 0.04 -8.83
C LEU A 110 -20.44 -0.73 -9.59
N ASP A 111 -20.74 -1.95 -9.16
CA ASP A 111 -21.78 -2.78 -9.76
C ASP A 111 -23.17 -2.15 -9.66
N GLN A 112 -23.48 -1.53 -8.52
CA GLN A 112 -24.73 -0.80 -8.34
C GLN A 112 -24.78 0.43 -9.24
N ALA A 113 -23.66 1.17 -9.36
CA ALA A 113 -23.60 2.35 -10.22
C ALA A 113 -23.72 2.00 -11.72
N VAL A 114 -23.23 0.84 -12.13
CA VAL A 114 -23.43 0.29 -13.48
C VAL A 114 -24.89 -0.10 -13.69
N LYS A 115 -25.50 -0.83 -12.77
CA LYS A 115 -26.94 -1.21 -12.82
C LYS A 115 -27.87 -0.01 -12.86
N ASP A 116 -27.55 1.04 -12.11
CA ASP A 116 -28.32 2.28 -12.07
C ASP A 116 -28.07 3.17 -13.29
N GLY A 117 -27.14 2.78 -14.19
CA GLY A 117 -26.85 3.51 -15.41
C GLY A 117 -26.03 4.78 -15.23
N TYR A 118 -25.31 4.93 -14.11
CA TYR A 118 -24.41 6.07 -13.88
C TYR A 118 -22.97 5.81 -14.33
N LEU A 119 -22.60 4.56 -14.51
CA LEU A 119 -21.28 4.13 -14.98
C LEU A 119 -21.46 3.04 -16.05
N VAL A 120 -20.43 2.86 -16.90
CA VAL A 120 -20.41 1.77 -17.89
C VAL A 120 -19.53 0.61 -17.40
N ASP A 121 -19.89 -0.58 -17.85
CA ASP A 121 -19.18 -1.83 -17.55
C ASP A 121 -17.98 -2.05 -18.46
N PHE A 122 -17.17 -3.08 -18.19
CA PHE A 122 -15.97 -3.40 -18.97
C PHE A 122 -15.87 -4.87 -19.35
N LEU A 123 -15.07 -5.13 -20.39
CA LEU A 123 -14.56 -6.45 -20.71
C LEU A 123 -13.04 -6.46 -20.49
N SER A 124 -12.50 -7.50 -19.86
CA SER A 124 -11.06 -7.66 -19.74
C SER A 124 -10.50 -8.64 -20.76
N VAL A 125 -9.36 -8.28 -21.33
CA VAL A 125 -8.54 -9.09 -22.24
C VAL A 125 -7.26 -9.43 -21.50
N GLU A 126 -7.23 -10.58 -20.88
CA GLU A 126 -6.08 -11.04 -20.09
C GLU A 126 -5.12 -11.80 -20.99
N THR A 127 -3.94 -11.25 -21.23
CA THR A 127 -2.95 -11.80 -22.15
C THR A 127 -1.68 -12.14 -21.42
N LYS A 128 -1.22 -13.39 -21.56
CA LYS A 128 0.05 -13.86 -21.01
C LYS A 128 1.11 -13.89 -22.10
N LEU A 129 2.19 -13.13 -21.89
CA LEU A 129 3.38 -13.10 -22.75
C LEU A 129 4.50 -13.86 -22.03
N LYS A 130 5.21 -14.72 -22.74
CA LYS A 130 6.21 -15.64 -22.19
C LYS A 130 7.31 -14.93 -21.42
N PHE A 131 7.85 -13.84 -21.95
CA PHE A 131 8.93 -13.12 -21.29
C PHE A 131 8.45 -12.38 -20.04
N LEU A 132 7.20 -11.90 -20.02
CA LEU A 132 6.62 -11.28 -18.82
C LEU A 132 6.30 -12.30 -17.72
N GLU A 133 6.06 -13.56 -18.08
CA GLU A 133 5.82 -14.67 -17.14
C GLU A 133 7.11 -15.32 -16.66
N GLU A 134 7.89 -15.84 -17.61
CA GLU A 134 9.05 -16.68 -17.33
C GLU A 134 10.36 -15.91 -17.25
N GLY A 135 10.44 -14.70 -17.83
CA GLY A 135 11.70 -14.01 -18.11
C GLY A 135 12.38 -14.55 -19.38
N ILE A 136 13.58 -14.06 -19.67
CA ILE A 136 14.36 -14.47 -20.86
C ILE A 136 15.40 -15.50 -20.39
N VAL A 137 15.32 -16.72 -20.94
CA VAL A 137 16.22 -17.83 -20.61
C VAL A 137 17.14 -18.05 -21.81
N TYR A 138 18.47 -17.88 -21.59
CA TYR A 138 19.48 -17.98 -22.66
C TYR A 138 19.37 -19.27 -23.48
N ASP A 139 19.20 -20.43 -22.83
CA ASP A 139 19.14 -21.73 -23.51
C ASP A 139 17.94 -21.89 -24.43
N LYS A 140 16.86 -21.15 -24.17
CA LYS A 140 15.60 -21.19 -24.96
C LYS A 140 15.62 -20.26 -26.17
N LEU A 141 16.63 -19.41 -26.32
CA LEU A 141 16.78 -18.47 -27.43
C LEU A 141 17.28 -19.19 -28.70
N SER A 142 16.90 -18.68 -29.88
CA SER A 142 17.45 -19.11 -31.16
C SER A 142 18.96 -18.82 -31.26
N PRO A 143 19.69 -19.43 -32.20
CA PRO A 143 21.11 -19.15 -32.39
C PRO A 143 21.42 -17.67 -32.67
N GLU A 144 20.57 -16.99 -33.41
CA GLU A 144 20.70 -15.56 -33.73
C GLU A 144 20.44 -14.69 -32.51
N GLU A 145 19.43 -15.03 -31.70
CA GLU A 145 19.12 -14.33 -30.48
C GLU A 145 20.18 -14.56 -29.39
N LYS A 146 20.80 -15.74 -29.34
CA LYS A 146 21.94 -16.02 -28.43
C LYS A 146 23.11 -15.12 -28.75
N GLN A 147 23.40 -14.89 -30.03
CA GLN A 147 24.45 -13.95 -30.42
C GLN A 147 24.13 -12.53 -29.97
N MET A 148 22.90 -12.04 -30.21
CA MET A 148 22.46 -10.74 -29.71
C MET A 148 22.50 -10.63 -28.18
N TYR A 149 22.15 -11.71 -27.49
CA TYR A 149 22.20 -11.79 -26.04
C TYR A 149 23.65 -11.65 -25.51
N GLU A 150 24.60 -12.37 -26.14
CA GLU A 150 26.02 -12.31 -25.83
C GLU A 150 26.61 -10.92 -26.12
N GLU A 151 26.24 -10.29 -27.23
CA GLU A 151 26.64 -8.92 -27.59
C GLU A 151 26.09 -7.90 -26.60
N THR A 152 24.84 -8.07 -26.14
CA THR A 152 24.17 -7.14 -25.25
C THR A 152 24.65 -7.28 -23.78
N PHE A 153 24.83 -8.50 -23.29
CA PHE A 153 25.10 -8.79 -21.89
C PHE A 153 26.51 -9.31 -21.61
N GLY A 154 27.27 -9.71 -22.64
CA GLY A 154 28.61 -10.27 -22.50
C GLY A 154 29.74 -9.25 -22.33
N ALA A 155 29.47 -7.97 -22.54
CA ALA A 155 30.48 -6.90 -22.43
C ALA A 155 30.86 -6.52 -20.97
N GLN A 156 30.21 -7.09 -19.97
CA GLN A 156 30.52 -6.86 -18.56
C GLN A 156 31.52 -7.94 -18.07
N GLU A 157 32.46 -7.54 -17.20
CA GLU A 157 33.38 -8.47 -16.52
C GLU A 157 32.58 -9.38 -15.57
N GLY A 158 32.07 -10.48 -16.07
CA GLY A 158 31.29 -11.48 -15.32
C GLY A 158 30.81 -12.61 -16.22
N ALA A 159 30.29 -13.68 -15.62
CA ALA A 159 29.65 -14.75 -16.38
C ALA A 159 28.36 -14.26 -17.01
N LEU A 160 28.11 -14.64 -18.27
CA LEU A 160 26.88 -14.33 -19.00
C LEU A 160 25.66 -14.82 -18.17
N PRO A 161 24.63 -14.00 -17.90
CA PRO A 161 23.47 -14.44 -17.13
C PRO A 161 22.75 -15.60 -17.85
N GLU A 162 22.50 -16.71 -17.15
CA GLU A 162 21.72 -17.83 -17.73
C GLU A 162 20.25 -17.47 -17.90
N LYS A 163 19.75 -16.56 -17.07
CA LYS A 163 18.36 -16.11 -17.06
C LYS A 163 18.22 -14.65 -16.65
N ILE A 164 17.43 -13.90 -17.40
CA ILE A 164 16.95 -12.57 -17.02
C ILE A 164 15.55 -12.73 -16.42
N GLN A 165 15.38 -12.28 -15.19
CA GLN A 165 14.09 -12.39 -14.49
C GLN A 165 13.02 -11.50 -15.14
N SER A 166 11.76 -11.96 -15.16
CA SER A 166 10.62 -11.19 -15.67
C SER A 166 10.45 -9.81 -15.00
N THR A 167 10.90 -9.67 -13.76
CA THR A 167 10.88 -8.39 -13.03
C THR A 167 11.81 -7.33 -13.61
N ALA A 168 12.83 -7.72 -14.38
CA ALA A 168 13.76 -6.81 -15.05
C ALA A 168 13.15 -6.19 -16.31
N LEU A 169 12.25 -6.93 -16.97
CA LEU A 169 11.53 -6.46 -18.14
C LEU A 169 10.68 -5.24 -17.82
N ASN A 170 10.65 -4.31 -18.75
CA ASN A 170 9.97 -3.01 -18.61
C ASN A 170 10.50 -2.12 -17.46
N GLN A 171 11.53 -2.55 -16.74
CA GLN A 171 12.19 -1.76 -15.72
C GLN A 171 13.51 -1.16 -16.21
N TRP A 172 14.39 -1.97 -16.76
CA TRP A 172 15.68 -1.60 -17.33
C TRP A 172 16.09 -2.45 -18.54
N ILE A 173 15.30 -3.50 -18.86
CA ILE A 173 15.38 -4.26 -20.12
C ILE A 173 14.07 -4.05 -20.87
N PHE A 174 14.18 -3.59 -22.11
CA PHE A 174 13.05 -3.33 -22.98
C PHE A 174 13.18 -4.22 -24.21
N ASN A 175 12.20 -5.11 -24.40
CA ASN A 175 12.17 -6.00 -25.55
C ASN A 175 11.17 -5.45 -26.58
N ASP A 176 11.66 -5.07 -27.76
CA ASP A 176 10.86 -4.43 -28.80
C ASP A 176 9.71 -5.33 -29.23
N ASP A 177 9.95 -6.64 -29.36
CA ASP A 177 8.91 -7.57 -29.79
C ASP A 177 7.80 -7.72 -28.75
N THR A 178 8.13 -7.79 -27.46
CA THR A 178 7.13 -7.79 -26.38
C THR A 178 6.22 -6.55 -26.46
N ILE A 179 6.81 -5.36 -26.66
CA ILE A 179 6.05 -4.11 -26.79
C ILE A 179 5.22 -4.13 -28.09
N ARG A 180 5.76 -4.62 -29.18
CA ARG A 180 5.07 -4.77 -30.48
C ARG A 180 3.84 -5.66 -30.35
N GLN A 181 3.95 -6.81 -29.66
CA GLN A 181 2.83 -7.71 -29.42
C GLN A 181 1.70 -7.03 -28.63
N VAL A 182 2.05 -6.29 -27.57
CA VAL A 182 1.08 -5.51 -26.79
C VAL A 182 0.36 -4.47 -27.63
N LEU A 183 1.10 -3.69 -28.42
CA LEU A 183 0.53 -2.68 -29.32
C LEU A 183 -0.32 -3.30 -30.42
N HIS A 184 0.10 -4.43 -30.96
CA HIS A 184 -0.64 -5.15 -32.01
C HIS A 184 -2.00 -5.63 -31.48
N ILE A 185 -2.05 -6.27 -30.31
CA ILE A 185 -3.29 -6.70 -29.67
C ILE A 185 -4.22 -5.50 -29.43
N LEU A 186 -3.70 -4.39 -28.92
CA LEU A 186 -4.48 -3.17 -28.72
C LEU A 186 -5.04 -2.63 -30.04
N MET A 187 -4.21 -2.54 -31.09
CA MET A 187 -4.61 -1.96 -32.39
C MET A 187 -5.58 -2.84 -33.15
N GLU A 188 -5.54 -4.16 -32.95
CA GLU A 188 -6.46 -5.10 -33.57
C GLU A 188 -7.79 -5.25 -32.83
N GLN A 189 -7.72 -5.33 -31.49
CA GLN A 189 -8.85 -5.73 -30.65
C GLN A 189 -9.47 -4.56 -29.87
N GLY A 190 -8.80 -3.38 -29.83
CA GLY A 190 -9.28 -2.21 -29.13
C GLY A 190 -10.58 -1.65 -29.70
N LEU A 191 -11.45 -1.14 -28.83
CA LEU A 191 -12.67 -0.45 -29.22
C LEU A 191 -12.36 0.76 -30.11
N ARG A 192 -13.15 0.91 -31.18
CA ARG A 192 -12.97 1.92 -32.20
C ARG A 192 -14.20 2.81 -32.33
N ILE A 193 -13.98 4.01 -32.84
CA ILE A 193 -14.98 5.02 -33.19
C ILE A 193 -14.90 5.31 -34.69
N GLU A 194 -15.75 6.22 -35.19
CA GLU A 194 -15.77 6.62 -36.59
C GLU A 194 -15.93 5.38 -37.54
N TYR A 195 -16.97 4.57 -37.25
CA TYR A 195 -17.28 3.34 -38.01
C TYR A 195 -16.09 2.36 -38.07
N GLY A 196 -15.34 2.26 -36.96
CA GLY A 196 -14.21 1.35 -36.85
C GLY A 196 -12.90 1.87 -37.45
N GLN A 197 -12.86 3.10 -37.95
CA GLN A 197 -11.67 3.64 -38.62
C GLN A 197 -10.62 4.16 -37.61
N LYS A 198 -11.03 4.65 -36.46
CA LYS A 198 -10.15 5.27 -35.48
C LYS A 198 -10.21 4.53 -34.14
N LEU A 199 -9.06 4.19 -33.57
CA LEU A 199 -9.00 3.64 -32.23
C LEU A 199 -9.63 4.64 -31.25
N GLY A 200 -10.46 4.16 -30.34
CA GLY A 200 -11.00 4.97 -29.26
C GLY A 200 -9.90 5.53 -28.33
N LYS A 201 -10.18 6.61 -27.59
CA LYS A 201 -9.20 7.15 -26.63
C LYS A 201 -8.72 6.07 -25.70
N THR A 202 -7.41 5.96 -25.56
CA THR A 202 -6.71 4.86 -24.90
C THR A 202 -5.72 5.39 -23.88
N ILE A 203 -5.66 4.75 -22.72
CA ILE A 203 -4.61 5.00 -21.72
C ILE A 203 -3.75 3.74 -21.59
N ILE A 204 -2.45 3.86 -21.81
CA ILE A 204 -1.47 2.79 -21.57
C ILE A 204 -0.72 3.12 -20.26
N PHE A 205 -0.82 2.26 -19.28
CA PHE A 205 -0.11 2.42 -18.01
C PHE A 205 1.25 1.74 -18.05
N ALA A 206 2.30 2.55 -18.14
CA ALA A 206 3.68 2.11 -18.20
C ALA A 206 4.31 1.99 -16.81
N LYS A 207 5.38 1.19 -16.68
CA LYS A 207 6.05 0.91 -15.40
C LYS A 207 6.87 2.10 -14.89
N ASN A 208 7.57 2.79 -15.80
CA ASN A 208 8.39 3.97 -15.54
C ASN A 208 8.47 4.85 -16.81
N HIS A 209 9.13 6.01 -16.69
CA HIS A 209 9.31 6.95 -17.80
C HIS A 209 10.01 6.30 -19.02
N ASP A 210 11.08 5.57 -18.79
CA ASP A 210 11.84 4.93 -19.86
C ASP A 210 11.01 3.89 -20.63
N HIS A 211 10.16 3.15 -19.90
CA HIS A 211 9.20 2.24 -20.51
C HIS A 211 8.16 2.99 -21.35
N ALA A 212 7.66 4.12 -20.85
CA ALA A 212 6.69 4.94 -21.58
C ALA A 212 7.29 5.50 -22.89
N GLU A 213 8.51 6.00 -22.84
CA GLU A 213 9.24 6.49 -24.03
C GLU A 213 9.51 5.35 -25.03
N LYS A 214 9.90 4.17 -24.54
CA LYS A 214 10.13 3.00 -25.40
C LYS A 214 8.85 2.51 -26.07
N ILE A 215 7.72 2.50 -25.37
CA ILE A 215 6.40 2.19 -25.97
C ILE A 215 6.09 3.19 -27.09
N LEU A 216 6.32 4.49 -26.87
CA LEU A 216 6.11 5.53 -27.86
C LEU A 216 7.02 5.36 -29.08
N GLU A 217 8.29 5.03 -28.85
CA GLU A 217 9.27 4.77 -29.93
C GLU A 217 8.81 3.61 -30.82
N VAL A 218 8.47 2.45 -30.22
CA VAL A 218 8.00 1.27 -30.93
C VAL A 218 6.69 1.58 -31.66
N PHE A 219 5.75 2.29 -31.02
CA PHE A 219 4.49 2.70 -31.66
C PHE A 219 4.74 3.55 -32.90
N ASN A 220 5.61 4.55 -32.82
CA ASN A 220 5.93 5.41 -33.98
C ASN A 220 6.64 4.67 -35.11
N LYS A 221 7.38 3.62 -34.76
CA LYS A 221 8.06 2.75 -35.74
C LYS A 221 7.08 1.83 -36.46
N GLU A 222 6.13 1.24 -35.73
CA GLU A 222 5.16 0.28 -36.26
C GLU A 222 3.97 0.95 -36.97
N TYR A 223 3.55 2.17 -36.51
CA TYR A 223 2.37 2.87 -37.04
C TYR A 223 2.68 4.33 -37.44
N PRO A 224 3.70 4.57 -38.29
CA PRO A 224 4.10 5.92 -38.68
C PRO A 224 3.01 6.71 -39.43
N GLU A 225 2.10 6.00 -40.11
CA GLU A 225 0.99 6.58 -40.87
C GLU A 225 -0.09 7.23 -40.00
N LEU A 226 -0.15 6.91 -38.69
CA LEU A 226 -1.11 7.51 -37.76
C LEU A 226 -0.70 8.90 -37.31
N ASN A 227 0.59 9.24 -37.39
CA ASN A 227 1.10 10.57 -37.10
C ASN A 227 0.88 11.48 -38.34
N ARG A 228 -0.23 12.23 -38.36
CA ARG A 228 -0.61 13.09 -39.49
C ARG A 228 -0.57 14.56 -39.13
N ASN A 229 -0.21 15.40 -40.11
CA ASN A 229 -0.26 16.87 -39.99
C ASN A 229 0.52 17.44 -38.78
N GLY A 230 1.60 16.78 -38.36
CA GLY A 230 2.41 17.19 -37.20
C GLY A 230 1.76 16.94 -35.84
N GLN A 231 0.64 16.21 -35.83
CA GLN A 231 -0.02 15.78 -34.57
C GLN A 231 0.37 14.35 -34.25
N ALA A 232 0.85 14.12 -33.04
CA ALA A 232 1.19 12.79 -32.55
C ALA A 232 -0.08 12.02 -32.14
N PHE A 233 -0.26 10.82 -32.69
CA PHE A 233 -1.38 9.95 -32.34
C PHE A 233 -1.23 9.37 -30.93
N ALA A 234 0.00 9.04 -30.53
CA ALA A 234 0.38 8.62 -29.18
C ALA A 234 1.32 9.64 -28.52
N LYS A 235 1.20 9.85 -27.22
CA LYS A 235 2.04 10.80 -26.46
C LYS A 235 2.27 10.28 -25.06
N VAL A 236 3.51 10.43 -24.55
CA VAL A 236 3.80 10.20 -23.14
C VAL A 236 3.27 11.37 -22.33
N ILE A 237 2.55 11.07 -21.27
CA ILE A 237 2.00 12.07 -20.32
C ILE A 237 2.41 11.63 -18.91
N ASP A 238 3.49 12.25 -18.39
CA ASP A 238 4.02 11.95 -17.08
C ASP A 238 4.62 13.17 -16.37
N ASN A 239 5.15 12.98 -15.18
CA ASN A 239 5.70 14.05 -14.34
C ASN A 239 7.01 14.68 -14.87
N TYR A 240 7.63 14.09 -15.89
CA TYR A 240 8.84 14.63 -16.52
C TYR A 240 8.54 15.66 -17.59
N MET A 241 7.29 15.77 -18.03
CA MET A 241 6.86 16.78 -19.00
C MET A 241 6.79 18.18 -18.38
N THR A 242 7.34 19.16 -19.09
CA THR A 242 7.31 20.58 -18.65
C THR A 242 5.87 21.16 -18.64
N TYR A 243 4.97 20.67 -19.50
CA TYR A 243 3.58 21.12 -19.64
C TYR A 243 2.59 19.95 -19.54
N ALA A 244 2.77 19.07 -18.55
CA ALA A 244 1.95 17.88 -18.39
C ALA A 244 0.46 18.20 -18.26
N GLN A 245 0.09 19.28 -17.56
CA GLN A 245 -1.32 19.69 -17.44
C GLN A 245 -1.94 20.05 -18.80
N SER A 246 -1.23 20.75 -19.65
CA SER A 246 -1.71 21.08 -20.99
C SER A 246 -1.90 19.83 -21.85
N ALA A 247 -1.03 18.82 -21.69
CA ALA A 247 -1.19 17.56 -22.40
C ALA A 247 -2.40 16.75 -21.91
N ILE A 248 -2.70 16.81 -20.61
CA ILE A 248 -3.92 16.23 -20.01
C ILE A 248 -5.14 16.94 -20.55
N ASP A 249 -5.12 18.27 -20.57
CA ASP A 249 -6.23 19.09 -21.07
C ASP A 249 -6.48 18.78 -22.57
N GLU A 250 -5.43 18.66 -23.39
CA GLU A 250 -5.52 18.26 -24.78
C GLU A 250 -6.11 16.82 -24.93
N PHE A 251 -5.64 15.87 -24.13
CA PHE A 251 -6.17 14.51 -24.13
C PHE A 251 -7.64 14.45 -23.70
N SER A 252 -8.07 15.36 -22.83
CA SER A 252 -9.43 15.41 -22.32
C SER A 252 -10.45 15.98 -23.34
N GLU A 253 -9.95 16.66 -24.38
CA GLU A 253 -10.82 17.19 -25.44
C GLU A 253 -11.18 16.10 -26.46
N PRO A 254 -12.46 15.92 -26.82
CA PRO A 254 -12.92 14.82 -27.69
C PRO A 254 -12.19 14.76 -29.03
N ASP A 255 -12.02 15.90 -29.68
CA ASP A 255 -11.53 16.00 -31.06
C ASP A 255 -10.02 16.25 -31.17
N LYS A 256 -9.32 16.38 -30.02
CA LYS A 256 -7.88 16.65 -30.02
C LYS A 256 -7.05 15.39 -29.89
N MET A 257 -5.86 15.43 -30.49
CA MET A 257 -4.80 14.44 -30.22
C MET A 257 -4.14 14.73 -28.86
N PRO A 258 -3.57 13.74 -28.22
CA PRO A 258 -3.33 12.38 -28.68
C PRO A 258 -4.57 11.48 -28.54
N GLN A 259 -4.60 10.42 -29.30
CA GLN A 259 -5.59 9.34 -29.17
C GLN A 259 -5.14 8.30 -28.13
N ILE A 260 -3.83 8.10 -28.03
CA ILE A 260 -3.22 7.22 -27.02
C ILE A 260 -2.40 8.07 -26.06
N ALA A 261 -2.73 8.02 -24.77
CA ALA A 261 -1.94 8.58 -23.69
C ALA A 261 -1.14 7.47 -23.00
N ILE A 262 0.20 7.56 -23.00
CA ILE A 262 1.08 6.61 -22.32
C ILE A 262 1.49 7.27 -20.99
N SER A 263 1.13 6.70 -19.85
CA SER A 263 1.31 7.33 -18.55
C SER A 263 1.93 6.39 -17.54
N VAL A 264 2.72 6.95 -16.64
CA VAL A 264 3.28 6.20 -15.52
C VAL A 264 2.35 6.25 -14.31
N ASP A 265 2.04 7.45 -13.80
CA ASP A 265 1.23 7.65 -12.60
C ASP A 265 0.23 8.83 -12.70
N MET A 266 0.43 9.74 -13.64
CA MET A 266 -0.36 10.99 -13.69
C MET A 266 -1.82 10.77 -14.05
N LEU A 267 -2.11 9.78 -14.88
CA LEU A 267 -3.47 9.48 -15.34
C LEU A 267 -4.16 8.40 -14.48
N ASP A 268 -3.48 7.86 -13.48
CA ASP A 268 -4.06 6.86 -12.57
C ASP A 268 -5.24 7.45 -11.77
N THR A 269 -5.14 8.75 -11.42
CA THR A 269 -6.14 9.48 -10.62
C THR A 269 -6.35 10.90 -11.16
N GLY A 270 -7.48 11.54 -10.83
CA GLY A 270 -7.66 12.99 -10.99
C GLY A 270 -7.96 13.48 -12.40
N ILE A 271 -8.18 12.62 -13.38
CA ILE A 271 -8.65 13.01 -14.72
C ILE A 271 -10.10 12.56 -14.94
N ASP A 272 -10.81 13.32 -15.73
CA ASP A 272 -12.17 13.01 -16.19
C ASP A 272 -12.23 13.10 -17.71
N VAL A 273 -12.10 11.93 -18.38
CA VAL A 273 -12.11 11.81 -19.84
C VAL A 273 -13.15 10.74 -20.23
N PRO A 274 -14.42 11.13 -20.42
CA PRO A 274 -15.51 10.19 -20.72
C PRO A 274 -15.28 9.32 -21.96
N GLN A 275 -14.50 9.82 -22.92
CA GLN A 275 -14.23 9.17 -24.20
C GLN A 275 -13.24 8.02 -24.12
N VAL A 276 -12.65 7.71 -22.95
CA VAL A 276 -11.74 6.59 -22.80
C VAL A 276 -12.47 5.27 -23.04
N LEU A 277 -12.05 4.53 -24.06
CA LEU A 277 -12.62 3.25 -24.46
C LEU A 277 -11.67 2.07 -24.20
N ASN A 278 -10.36 2.32 -24.09
CA ASN A 278 -9.39 1.27 -23.88
C ASN A 278 -8.42 1.63 -22.76
N LEU A 279 -8.21 0.71 -21.83
CA LEU A 279 -7.17 0.79 -20.80
C LEU A 279 -6.18 -0.35 -21.00
N VAL A 280 -4.89 -0.07 -20.96
CA VAL A 280 -3.84 -1.07 -21.15
C VAL A 280 -2.98 -1.10 -19.88
N PHE A 281 -3.01 -2.21 -19.16
CA PHE A 281 -2.17 -2.45 -18.00
C PHE A 281 -0.88 -3.14 -18.42
N PHE A 282 0.14 -2.33 -18.68
CA PHE A 282 1.48 -2.82 -19.01
C PHE A 282 2.45 -2.63 -17.85
N LYS A 283 1.91 -2.58 -16.64
CA LYS A 283 2.63 -2.60 -15.38
C LYS A 283 1.91 -3.46 -14.35
N LYS A 284 2.67 -4.07 -13.43
CA LYS A 284 2.12 -4.73 -12.25
C LYS A 284 1.62 -3.68 -11.27
N VAL A 285 0.36 -3.80 -10.85
CA VAL A 285 -0.26 -2.94 -9.82
C VAL A 285 -0.36 -3.74 -8.54
N MET A 286 0.21 -3.24 -7.44
CA MET A 286 0.24 -3.95 -6.16
C MET A 286 -0.83 -3.46 -5.17
N SER A 287 -1.46 -2.31 -5.45
CA SER A 287 -2.49 -1.71 -4.60
C SER A 287 -3.87 -1.91 -5.22
N LYS A 288 -4.77 -2.56 -4.48
CA LYS A 288 -6.18 -2.75 -4.88
C LYS A 288 -6.86 -1.40 -5.15
N ALA A 289 -6.68 -0.43 -4.26
CA ALA A 289 -7.21 0.92 -4.44
C ALA A 289 -6.75 1.56 -5.76
N LYS A 290 -5.43 1.50 -6.03
CA LYS A 290 -4.85 2.05 -7.27
C LYS A 290 -5.39 1.32 -8.49
N PHE A 291 -5.53 0.01 -8.43
CA PHE A 291 -6.08 -0.80 -9.53
C PHE A 291 -7.51 -0.36 -9.89
N TRP A 292 -8.40 -0.24 -8.91
CA TRP A 292 -9.77 0.21 -9.13
C TRP A 292 -9.86 1.67 -9.56
N GLN A 293 -8.98 2.56 -9.06
CA GLN A 293 -8.90 3.94 -9.53
C GLN A 293 -8.51 4.04 -11.01
N MET A 294 -7.59 3.18 -11.45
CA MET A 294 -7.19 3.10 -12.86
C MET A 294 -8.34 2.56 -13.73
N ILE A 295 -9.05 1.52 -13.30
CA ILE A 295 -10.26 1.01 -13.97
C ILE A 295 -11.31 2.11 -14.07
N GLY A 296 -11.51 2.88 -13.01
CA GLY A 296 -12.44 4.01 -12.97
C GLY A 296 -12.20 5.10 -14.03
N ARG A 297 -11.05 5.10 -14.71
CA ARG A 297 -10.79 6.01 -15.85
C ARG A 297 -11.64 5.66 -17.08
N GLY A 298 -12.07 4.42 -17.21
CA GLY A 298 -12.92 3.96 -18.32
C GLY A 298 -14.42 3.97 -18.03
N THR A 299 -14.85 4.07 -16.77
CA THR A 299 -16.25 3.84 -16.38
C THR A 299 -17.23 4.99 -16.70
N ARG A 300 -16.76 6.15 -17.15
CA ARG A 300 -17.61 7.32 -17.42
C ARG A 300 -18.58 7.09 -18.58
N LEU A 301 -19.81 7.54 -18.40
CA LEU A 301 -20.78 7.64 -19.51
C LEU A 301 -20.28 8.65 -20.55
N CYS A 302 -20.53 8.37 -21.81
CA CYS A 302 -20.26 9.29 -22.92
C CYS A 302 -21.34 9.14 -23.98
N PRO A 303 -22.31 10.06 -24.01
CA PRO A 303 -23.35 10.04 -25.02
C PRO A 303 -22.78 10.21 -26.44
N ASP A 304 -23.45 9.60 -27.42
CA ASP A 304 -23.16 9.72 -28.86
C ASP A 304 -21.71 9.36 -29.28
N LEU A 305 -20.95 8.65 -28.44
CA LEU A 305 -19.54 8.35 -28.71
C LEU A 305 -19.32 7.30 -29.80
N MET A 306 -20.22 6.33 -29.88
CA MET A 306 -20.10 5.15 -30.77
C MET A 306 -21.00 5.33 -32.00
N ASP A 307 -20.64 6.32 -32.85
CA ASP A 307 -21.34 6.58 -34.12
C ASP A 307 -22.85 6.90 -33.99
N GLY A 308 -23.19 7.65 -32.94
CA GLY A 308 -24.55 8.03 -32.62
C GLY A 308 -25.21 7.14 -31.55
N GLU A 309 -24.47 6.16 -31.06
CA GLU A 309 -24.86 5.39 -29.88
C GLU A 309 -24.03 5.81 -28.68
N ASP A 310 -24.57 5.64 -27.49
CA ASP A 310 -23.89 5.94 -26.23
C ASP A 310 -22.79 4.89 -25.97
N LYS A 311 -21.78 5.28 -25.23
CA LYS A 311 -20.77 4.35 -24.73
C LYS A 311 -21.45 3.34 -23.80
N ASP A 312 -21.49 2.07 -24.19
CA ASP A 312 -22.07 0.95 -23.42
C ASP A 312 -21.06 0.19 -22.58
N LYS A 313 -19.77 0.22 -23.00
CA LYS A 313 -18.65 -0.50 -22.32
C LYS A 313 -17.31 0.09 -22.70
N PHE A 314 -16.26 -0.41 -22.03
CA PHE A 314 -14.86 -0.17 -22.38
C PHE A 314 -14.04 -1.46 -22.22
N TYR A 315 -12.84 -1.49 -22.81
CA TYR A 315 -11.98 -2.66 -22.75
C TYR A 315 -10.76 -2.41 -21.86
N ILE A 316 -10.35 -3.48 -21.13
CA ILE A 316 -9.16 -3.49 -20.31
C ILE A 316 -8.24 -4.60 -20.81
N PHE A 317 -7.07 -4.23 -21.32
CA PHE A 317 -6.03 -5.15 -21.73
C PHE A 317 -5.04 -5.31 -20.58
N ASP A 318 -4.96 -6.51 -19.98
CA ASP A 318 -4.05 -6.81 -18.87
C ASP A 318 -2.94 -7.76 -19.35
N PHE A 319 -1.71 -7.24 -19.40
CA PHE A 319 -0.50 -7.99 -19.77
C PHE A 319 0.37 -8.36 -18.58
N CYS A 320 -0.07 -8.04 -17.35
CA CYS A 320 0.73 -8.22 -16.13
C CYS A 320 0.00 -9.01 -15.04
N ASN A 321 -1.02 -9.78 -15.40
CA ASN A 321 -1.81 -10.63 -14.52
C ASN A 321 -2.36 -9.87 -13.29
N ASN A 322 -2.79 -8.62 -13.47
CA ASN A 322 -3.32 -7.83 -12.37
C ASN A 322 -4.68 -8.39 -11.89
N PHE A 323 -5.56 -8.76 -12.81
CA PHE A 323 -6.84 -9.38 -12.45
C PHE A 323 -6.65 -10.71 -11.71
N GLU A 324 -5.77 -11.60 -12.19
CA GLU A 324 -5.43 -12.85 -11.53
C GLU A 324 -4.85 -12.58 -10.12
N PHE A 325 -3.94 -11.62 -10.00
CA PHE A 325 -3.34 -11.23 -8.72
C PHE A 325 -4.39 -10.79 -7.70
N PHE A 326 -5.34 -9.92 -8.08
CA PHE A 326 -6.35 -9.42 -7.16
C PHE A 326 -7.47 -10.44 -6.90
N ARG A 327 -7.74 -11.36 -7.82
CA ARG A 327 -8.63 -12.51 -7.56
C ARG A 327 -8.05 -13.46 -6.51
N MET A 328 -6.75 -13.75 -6.56
CA MET A 328 -6.09 -14.65 -5.60
C MET A 328 -5.80 -13.99 -4.25
N ASN A 329 -5.62 -12.68 -4.20
CA ASN A 329 -5.23 -11.94 -2.99
C ASN A 329 -6.37 -11.08 -2.43
N LYS A 330 -7.56 -11.64 -2.29
CA LYS A 330 -8.69 -11.00 -1.60
C LYS A 330 -8.31 -10.78 -0.12
N GLY A 331 -7.69 -9.67 0.23
CA GLY A 331 -7.38 -9.29 1.61
C GLY A 331 -5.93 -8.93 1.94
N ARG A 332 -4.99 -8.93 1.00
CA ARG A 332 -3.64 -8.44 1.28
C ARG A 332 -3.54 -6.93 1.10
N ALA A 333 -3.35 -6.26 2.21
CA ALA A 333 -3.14 -4.85 2.27
C ALA A 333 -1.72 -4.41 1.90
N SER A 334 -1.63 -3.17 1.47
CA SER A 334 -0.40 -2.46 1.16
C SER A 334 0.39 -2.16 2.44
N ALA A 335 1.66 -2.49 2.48
CA ALA A 335 2.56 -2.20 3.59
C ALA A 335 2.60 -0.70 3.95
N ASN A 336 2.69 -0.44 5.24
CA ASN A 336 2.77 0.91 5.80
C ASN A 336 4.11 1.55 5.44
N THR A 337 4.09 2.78 4.97
CA THR A 337 5.30 3.60 4.82
C THR A 337 5.33 4.66 5.92
N MET A 338 5.85 4.30 7.09
CA MET A 338 6.39 5.28 8.03
C MET A 338 7.48 6.08 7.29
N ALA A 339 7.63 7.38 7.58
CA ALA A 339 8.74 8.15 7.03
C ALA A 339 10.05 7.42 7.36
N ILE A 340 10.98 7.36 6.39
CA ILE A 340 12.22 6.57 6.53
C ILE A 340 13.02 6.95 7.78
N GLN A 341 12.99 8.22 8.19
CA GLN A 341 13.64 8.70 9.41
C GLN A 341 12.97 8.16 10.68
N GLY A 342 11.66 8.08 10.72
CA GLY A 342 10.94 7.43 11.82
C GLY A 342 11.24 5.93 11.91
N SER A 343 11.32 5.25 10.74
CA SER A 343 11.71 3.84 10.69
C SER A 343 13.14 3.62 11.21
N ILE A 344 14.08 4.48 10.82
CA ILE A 344 15.47 4.45 11.33
C ILE A 344 15.47 4.64 12.85
N PHE A 345 14.76 5.63 13.34
CA PHE A 345 14.67 5.92 14.78
C PHE A 345 14.14 4.71 15.57
N SER A 346 13.13 4.03 15.03
CA SER A 346 12.61 2.80 15.63
C SER A 346 13.65 1.69 15.65
N LEU A 347 14.41 1.51 14.55
CA LEU A 347 15.49 0.52 14.49
C LEU A 347 16.62 0.84 15.48
N GLU A 348 17.07 2.11 15.55
CA GLU A 348 18.07 2.57 16.52
C GLU A 348 17.60 2.27 17.95
N PHE A 349 16.34 2.48 18.25
CA PHE A 349 15.77 2.24 19.58
C PHE A 349 15.68 0.73 19.93
N GLU A 350 15.21 -0.09 18.99
CA GLU A 350 15.19 -1.54 19.16
C GLU A 350 16.60 -2.13 19.31
N MET A 351 17.59 -1.58 18.60
CA MET A 351 19.00 -1.97 18.76
C MET A 351 19.54 -1.57 20.14
N ALA A 352 19.26 -0.34 20.60
CA ALA A 352 19.66 0.13 21.93
C ALA A 352 19.03 -0.74 23.06
N TYR A 353 17.81 -1.23 22.84
CA TYR A 353 17.17 -2.21 23.70
C TYR A 353 17.92 -3.55 23.71
N LYS A 354 18.23 -4.11 22.53
CA LYS A 354 18.93 -5.38 22.41
C LYS A 354 20.36 -5.35 22.97
N LEU A 355 21.07 -4.27 22.76
CA LEU A 355 22.45 -4.09 23.25
C LEU A 355 22.54 -3.99 24.80
N GLN A 356 21.43 -4.04 25.53
CA GLN A 356 21.42 -4.18 27.00
C GLN A 356 21.64 -5.63 27.45
N ASP A 357 21.43 -6.61 26.59
CA ASP A 357 21.54 -8.01 26.94
C ASP A 357 22.97 -8.34 27.38
N ILE A 358 23.10 -9.27 28.33
CA ILE A 358 24.38 -9.58 28.99
C ILE A 358 25.47 -10.06 28.02
N GLU A 359 25.08 -10.61 26.89
CA GLU A 359 25.97 -11.09 25.83
C GLU A 359 26.62 -9.97 25.02
N TYR A 360 26.09 -8.74 25.09
CA TYR A 360 26.56 -7.57 24.35
C TYR A 360 27.29 -6.54 25.24
N GLN A 361 27.81 -6.92 26.39
CA GLN A 361 28.45 -6.02 27.35
C GLN A 361 29.96 -5.83 27.12
N GLU A 362 30.42 -5.98 25.88
CA GLU A 362 31.76 -5.60 25.48
C GLU A 362 31.92 -4.08 25.41
N GLU A 363 33.13 -3.56 25.75
CA GLU A 363 33.37 -2.10 25.82
C GLU A 363 32.97 -1.34 24.53
N ARG A 364 33.20 -1.96 23.37
CA ARG A 364 32.85 -1.38 22.05
C ARG A 364 31.34 -1.31 21.86
N LEU A 365 30.61 -2.35 22.19
CA LEU A 365 29.14 -2.39 22.02
C LEU A 365 28.45 -1.46 23.04
N ILE A 366 29.00 -1.34 24.25
CA ILE A 366 28.55 -0.35 25.23
C ILE A 366 28.75 1.08 24.71
N ALA A 367 29.89 1.37 24.07
CA ALA A 367 30.14 2.68 23.45
C ALA A 367 29.16 2.93 22.30
N TYR A 368 28.96 1.96 21.43
CA TYR A 368 28.01 2.03 20.32
C TYR A 368 26.56 2.29 20.81
N ARG A 369 26.12 1.56 21.84
CA ARG A 369 24.81 1.82 22.45
C ARG A 369 24.68 3.27 22.97
N LYS A 370 25.74 3.80 23.61
CA LYS A 370 25.75 5.19 24.10
C LYS A 370 25.64 6.20 22.97
N ASP A 371 26.30 5.94 21.84
CA ASP A 371 26.21 6.81 20.66
C ASP A 371 24.82 6.78 20.02
N LEU A 372 24.19 5.61 19.92
CA LEU A 372 22.79 5.48 19.46
C LEU A 372 21.84 6.26 20.39
N VAL A 373 21.94 6.05 21.70
CA VAL A 373 21.10 6.75 22.70
C VAL A 373 21.28 8.25 22.61
N LYS A 374 22.53 8.73 22.52
CA LYS A 374 22.81 10.16 22.38
C LYS A 374 22.17 10.76 21.13
N ASN A 375 22.32 10.09 20.01
CA ASN A 375 21.75 10.51 18.73
C ASN A 375 20.22 10.61 18.78
N MET A 376 19.58 9.56 19.31
CA MET A 376 18.13 9.53 19.49
C MET A 376 17.63 10.63 20.41
N GLN A 377 18.30 10.82 21.55
CA GLN A 377 17.94 11.87 22.52
C GLN A 377 18.05 13.26 21.90
N GLU A 378 19.09 13.54 21.12
CA GLU A 378 19.27 14.81 20.41
C GLU A 378 18.13 15.04 19.42
N LYS A 379 17.77 14.05 18.61
CA LYS A 379 16.63 14.11 17.67
C LYS A 379 15.31 14.42 18.38
N VAL A 380 15.04 13.81 19.53
CA VAL A 380 13.82 14.07 20.31
C VAL A 380 13.82 15.46 20.94
N LYS A 381 14.97 15.96 21.44
CA LYS A 381 15.10 17.31 21.98
C LYS A 381 14.88 18.41 20.96
N GLU A 382 15.26 18.16 19.71
CA GLU A 382 15.11 19.10 18.60
C GLU A 382 13.68 19.20 18.08
N LEU A 383 12.77 18.32 18.52
CA LEU A 383 11.37 18.38 18.12
C LEU A 383 10.72 19.71 18.56
N PRO A 384 10.10 20.46 17.64
CA PRO A 384 9.49 21.74 17.95
C PRO A 384 8.25 21.54 18.83
N ARG A 385 8.37 21.90 20.11
CA ARG A 385 7.33 21.68 21.13
C ARG A 385 6.05 22.48 20.88
N ASP A 386 6.11 23.51 20.04
CA ASP A 386 4.94 24.32 19.66
C ASP A 386 4.12 23.68 18.52
N ASN A 387 4.70 22.70 17.83
CA ASN A 387 4.01 21.95 16.80
C ASN A 387 2.85 21.15 17.40
N PHE A 388 1.69 21.15 16.73
CA PHE A 388 0.48 20.51 17.24
C PHE A 388 0.64 18.99 17.41
N ALA A 389 1.26 18.30 16.42
CA ALA A 389 1.54 16.87 16.51
C ALA A 389 2.45 16.54 17.71
N VAL A 390 3.50 17.34 17.93
CA VAL A 390 4.39 17.17 19.09
C VAL A 390 3.65 17.42 20.41
N LYS A 391 2.74 18.40 20.44
CA LYS A 391 1.92 18.68 21.64
C LYS A 391 1.01 17.52 22.04
N GLN A 392 0.47 16.80 21.09
CA GLN A 392 -0.37 15.63 21.37
C GLN A 392 0.42 14.49 22.03
N HIS A 393 1.69 14.34 21.66
CA HIS A 393 2.60 13.31 22.15
C HIS A 393 3.62 13.86 23.19
N LEU A 394 3.39 15.07 23.73
CA LEU A 394 4.35 15.80 24.55
C LEU A 394 4.85 14.98 25.75
N ARG A 395 4.00 14.18 26.37
CA ARG A 395 4.38 13.29 27.46
C ARG A 395 5.52 12.35 27.07
N TYR A 396 5.43 11.74 25.89
CA TYR A 396 6.45 10.80 25.41
C TYR A 396 7.69 11.53 24.92
N VAL A 397 7.52 12.69 24.26
CA VAL A 397 8.63 13.55 23.85
C VAL A 397 9.41 14.03 25.08
N ASP A 398 8.75 14.44 26.16
CA ASP A 398 9.40 14.82 27.42
C ASP A 398 10.12 13.63 28.06
N THR A 399 9.47 12.46 28.10
CA THR A 399 10.07 11.23 28.64
C THR A 399 11.37 10.88 27.90
N TYR A 400 11.34 10.78 26.59
CA TYR A 400 12.51 10.37 25.79
C TYR A 400 13.46 11.54 25.43
N SER A 401 13.20 12.75 25.91
CA SER A 401 14.18 13.83 25.95
C SER A 401 15.19 13.66 27.10
N GLU A 402 14.85 12.90 28.15
CA GLU A 402 15.68 12.71 29.34
C GLU A 402 16.58 11.49 29.22
N ALA A 403 17.90 11.68 29.44
CA ALA A 403 18.90 10.60 29.29
C ALA A 403 18.63 9.39 30.19
N ALA A 404 18.13 9.63 31.39
CA ALA A 404 17.88 8.56 32.38
C ALA A 404 16.88 7.50 31.90
N ASN A 405 15.97 7.85 30.98
CA ASN A 405 14.97 6.92 30.46
C ASN A 405 15.55 5.94 29.40
N TYR A 406 16.81 6.14 29.00
CA TYR A 406 17.54 5.20 28.15
C TYR A 406 18.48 4.28 28.93
N ASP A 407 18.65 4.48 30.24
CA ASP A 407 19.53 3.64 31.06
C ASP A 407 19.03 2.20 31.13
N SER A 408 17.72 2.01 31.16
CA SER A 408 17.07 0.70 31.13
C SER A 408 15.83 0.78 30.23
N ILE A 409 15.99 0.44 28.96
CA ILE A 409 14.91 0.38 27.97
C ILE A 409 14.16 -0.94 28.16
N THR A 410 12.85 -0.89 28.21
CA THR A 410 11.99 -2.07 28.21
C THR A 410 11.47 -2.37 26.80
N PHE A 411 10.93 -3.57 26.60
CA PHE A 411 10.26 -3.89 25.34
C PHE A 411 9.04 -2.98 25.10
N GLU A 412 8.33 -2.61 26.14
CA GLU A 412 7.22 -1.64 26.09
C GLU A 412 7.68 -0.28 25.54
N ASP A 413 8.84 0.20 25.99
CA ASP A 413 9.41 1.45 25.48
C ASP A 413 9.66 1.40 23.98
N THR A 414 10.10 0.25 23.43
CA THR A 414 10.32 0.11 21.98
C THR A 414 9.03 0.32 21.18
N LEU A 415 7.93 -0.05 21.75
CA LEU A 415 6.61 0.01 21.12
C LEU A 415 6.02 1.41 21.25
N LEU A 416 6.07 1.99 22.47
CA LEU A 416 5.66 3.36 22.72
C LEU A 416 6.43 4.33 21.83
N VAL A 417 7.74 4.15 21.73
CA VAL A 417 8.58 4.99 20.86
C VAL A 417 8.19 4.84 19.39
N LYS A 418 7.96 3.64 18.93
CA LYS A 418 7.56 3.36 17.54
C LYS A 418 6.21 3.99 17.19
N GLU A 419 5.26 3.98 18.11
CA GLU A 419 3.90 4.50 17.90
C GLU A 419 3.82 6.02 18.13
N GLU A 420 4.47 6.54 19.19
CA GLU A 420 4.23 7.86 19.72
C GLU A 420 5.34 8.88 19.37
N VAL A 421 6.59 8.44 19.20
CA VAL A 421 7.74 9.33 19.00
C VAL A 421 8.31 9.25 17.58
N ALA A 422 8.52 8.04 17.07
CA ALA A 422 9.13 7.83 15.75
C ALA A 422 8.39 8.53 14.59
N PRO A 423 7.04 8.61 14.56
CA PRO A 423 6.32 9.36 13.52
C PRO A 423 6.60 10.87 13.54
N LEU A 424 7.07 11.41 14.66
CA LEU A 424 7.38 12.84 14.80
C LEU A 424 8.76 13.20 14.28
N ILE A 425 9.66 12.21 14.12
CA ILE A 425 11.05 12.45 13.70
C ILE A 425 11.08 12.98 12.27
N ARG A 426 11.75 14.10 12.11
CA ARG A 426 11.82 14.86 10.85
C ARG A 426 13.07 14.47 10.05
N PRO A 427 13.06 14.68 8.72
CA PRO A 427 14.28 14.60 7.91
C PRO A 427 15.32 15.60 8.43
N ASP A 428 16.56 15.13 8.58
CA ASP A 428 17.71 15.91 9.04
C ASP A 428 18.47 16.65 7.91
N GLY A 429 17.99 16.52 6.68
CA GLY A 429 18.62 17.10 5.50
C GLY A 429 19.70 16.25 4.85
N ASP A 430 19.99 15.07 5.40
CA ASP A 430 20.91 14.11 4.81
C ASP A 430 20.41 13.63 3.43
N GLU A 431 21.36 13.25 2.59
CA GLU A 431 21.05 12.74 1.26
C GLU A 431 20.25 11.44 1.34
N ILE A 432 19.18 11.34 0.58
CA ILE A 432 18.22 10.24 0.67
C ILE A 432 18.82 8.85 0.38
N SER A 433 19.89 8.81 -0.44
CA SER A 433 20.62 7.56 -0.72
C SER A 433 21.41 7.07 0.50
N ALA A 434 22.01 7.98 1.28
CA ALA A 434 22.67 7.67 2.54
C ALA A 434 21.66 7.19 3.60
N VAL A 435 20.55 7.91 3.73
CA VAL A 435 19.47 7.55 4.67
C VAL A 435 18.88 6.17 4.37
N ARG A 436 18.67 5.84 3.09
CA ARG A 436 18.21 4.49 2.69
C ARG A 436 19.24 3.40 2.98
N PHE A 437 20.51 3.74 2.91
CA PHE A 437 21.58 2.82 3.27
C PHE A 437 21.65 2.62 4.78
N ASP A 438 21.50 3.68 5.56
CA ASP A 438 21.41 3.57 7.02
C ASP A 438 20.25 2.66 7.45
N ALA A 439 19.06 2.80 6.86
CA ALA A 439 17.93 1.94 7.13
C ALA A 439 18.20 0.46 6.80
N LEU A 440 18.92 0.19 5.70
CA LEU A 440 19.35 -1.15 5.32
C LEU A 440 20.31 -1.74 6.38
N MET A 441 21.32 -0.96 6.77
CA MET A 441 22.36 -1.42 7.70
C MET A 441 21.82 -1.62 9.11
N TYR A 442 21.04 -0.70 9.64
CA TYR A 442 20.38 -0.88 10.94
C TYR A 442 19.41 -2.05 10.95
N GLY A 443 18.71 -2.31 9.81
CA GLY A 443 17.90 -3.52 9.67
C GLY A 443 18.73 -4.80 9.72
N LEU A 444 19.92 -4.81 9.12
CA LEU A 444 20.86 -5.94 9.16
C LEU A 444 21.42 -6.15 10.56
N GLU A 445 21.86 -5.10 11.22
CA GLU A 445 22.40 -5.15 12.59
C GLU A 445 21.35 -5.63 13.59
N LEU A 446 20.12 -5.13 13.50
CA LEU A 446 19.04 -5.60 14.36
C LEU A 446 18.67 -7.06 14.09
N ALA A 447 18.68 -7.50 12.82
CA ALA A 447 18.45 -8.90 12.48
C ALA A 447 19.53 -9.81 13.08
N TYR A 448 20.79 -9.38 13.05
CA TYR A 448 21.91 -10.06 13.69
C TYR A 448 21.71 -10.15 15.22
N LEU A 449 21.45 -9.02 15.90
CA LEU A 449 21.20 -8.96 17.35
C LEU A 449 19.98 -9.78 17.78
N ALA A 450 18.99 -9.90 16.92
CA ALA A 450 17.75 -10.64 17.21
C ALA A 450 17.84 -12.12 16.80
N GLY A 451 18.96 -12.59 16.22
CA GLY A 451 19.11 -13.94 15.69
C GLY A 451 18.12 -14.30 14.57
N LYS A 452 17.65 -13.30 13.82
CA LYS A 452 16.68 -13.46 12.73
C LYS A 452 17.40 -13.68 11.39
N ASN A 453 16.64 -14.21 10.40
CA ASN A 453 17.17 -14.38 9.04
C ASN A 453 17.50 -13.02 8.41
N ASP A 454 18.75 -12.79 8.09
CA ASP A 454 19.31 -11.56 7.53
C ASP A 454 19.67 -11.64 6.03
N GLY A 455 19.40 -12.77 5.40
CA GLY A 455 19.83 -13.07 4.01
C GLY A 455 19.37 -12.01 2.99
N ARG A 456 18.18 -11.42 3.16
CA ARG A 456 17.70 -10.32 2.30
C ARG A 456 18.55 -9.07 2.46
N TYR A 457 18.84 -8.67 3.68
CA TYR A 457 19.66 -7.48 3.96
C TYR A 457 21.07 -7.65 3.41
N ARG A 458 21.70 -8.84 3.60
CA ARG A 458 23.02 -9.17 3.06
C ARG A 458 23.02 -9.11 1.54
N SER A 459 22.02 -9.70 0.88
CA SER A 459 21.87 -9.64 -0.58
C SER A 459 21.78 -8.20 -1.09
N ASP A 460 21.00 -7.35 -0.43
CA ASP A 460 20.83 -5.95 -0.83
C ASP A 460 22.08 -5.11 -0.55
N LEU A 461 22.82 -5.41 0.53
CA LEU A 461 24.15 -4.82 0.78
C LEU A 461 25.13 -5.21 -0.32
N MET A 462 25.24 -6.50 -0.66
CA MET A 462 26.12 -6.99 -1.72
C MET A 462 25.86 -6.32 -3.07
N LYS A 463 24.59 -6.16 -3.45
CA LYS A 463 24.21 -5.45 -4.69
C LYS A 463 24.69 -4.00 -4.68
N LYS A 464 24.52 -3.29 -3.56
CA LYS A 464 24.94 -1.88 -3.44
C LYS A 464 26.47 -1.77 -3.47
N VAL A 465 27.17 -2.64 -2.76
CA VAL A 465 28.64 -2.63 -2.72
C VAL A 465 29.23 -3.01 -4.09
N SER A 466 28.66 -4.00 -4.78
CA SER A 466 29.03 -4.32 -6.15
C SER A 466 28.82 -3.13 -7.09
N GLY A 467 27.70 -2.41 -6.94
CA GLY A 467 27.43 -1.20 -7.71
C GLY A 467 28.46 -0.09 -7.46
N ILE A 468 28.86 0.13 -6.20
CA ILE A 468 29.92 1.11 -5.85
C ILE A 468 31.28 0.67 -6.40
N ALA A 469 31.59 -0.62 -6.40
CA ALA A 469 32.85 -1.13 -6.96
C ALA A 469 33.02 -0.79 -8.45
N THR A 470 31.95 -0.63 -9.21
CA THR A 470 32.01 -0.26 -10.65
C THR A 470 32.48 1.18 -10.88
N VAL A 471 32.38 2.04 -9.88
CA VAL A 471 32.81 3.47 -9.95
C VAL A 471 34.10 3.72 -9.15
N ALA A 472 35.00 2.74 -9.12
CA ALA A 472 36.27 2.78 -8.41
C ALA A 472 37.26 3.89 -8.85
N ASN A 473 36.96 4.63 -9.91
CA ASN A 473 37.71 5.81 -10.36
C ASN A 473 37.45 7.07 -9.53
N ILE A 474 36.38 7.07 -8.69
CA ILE A 474 36.07 8.20 -7.80
C ILE A 474 37.01 8.17 -6.59
N PRO A 475 37.69 9.28 -6.22
CA PRO A 475 38.67 9.28 -5.13
C PRO A 475 38.13 8.80 -3.79
N GLU A 476 36.90 9.19 -3.44
CA GLU A 476 36.25 8.78 -2.21
C GLU A 476 35.95 7.28 -2.18
N VAL A 477 35.63 6.68 -3.33
CA VAL A 477 35.45 5.23 -3.48
C VAL A 477 36.77 4.50 -3.40
N GLN A 478 37.85 5.06 -4.02
CA GLN A 478 39.20 4.51 -3.94
C GLN A 478 39.69 4.40 -2.50
N ASN A 479 39.39 5.39 -1.65
CA ASN A 479 39.77 5.37 -0.24
C ASN A 479 39.15 4.19 0.54
N GLN A 480 38.03 3.66 0.07
CA GLN A 480 37.33 2.53 0.69
C GLN A 480 37.51 1.21 -0.08
N LYS A 481 38.45 1.16 -1.04
CA LYS A 481 38.64 0.01 -1.93
C LYS A 481 38.88 -1.29 -1.17
N SER A 482 39.68 -1.27 -0.11
CA SER A 482 39.97 -2.47 0.70
C SER A 482 38.71 -3.00 1.34
N LEU A 483 37.93 -2.15 2.02
CA LEU A 483 36.66 -2.53 2.65
C LEU A 483 35.64 -3.06 1.64
N ILE A 484 35.55 -2.41 0.47
CA ILE A 484 34.65 -2.86 -0.62
C ILE A 484 35.04 -4.26 -1.07
N GLN A 485 36.31 -4.55 -1.25
CA GLN A 485 36.80 -5.89 -1.64
C GLN A 485 36.58 -6.94 -0.55
N ASP A 486 36.78 -6.57 0.71
CA ASP A 486 36.51 -7.45 1.85
C ASP A 486 35.01 -7.83 1.93
N ILE A 487 34.11 -6.87 1.74
CA ILE A 487 32.67 -7.10 1.76
C ILE A 487 32.24 -8.01 0.59
N LEU A 488 32.82 -7.82 -0.60
CA LEU A 488 32.53 -8.66 -1.77
C LEU A 488 33.01 -10.09 -1.60
N ASN A 489 33.92 -10.37 -0.63
CA ASN A 489 34.25 -11.71 -0.21
C ASN A 489 33.15 -12.22 0.74
N THR A 490 32.46 -13.29 0.35
CA THR A 490 31.32 -13.85 1.09
C THR A 490 31.66 -14.21 2.55
N ASP A 491 32.89 -14.67 2.81
CA ASP A 491 33.35 -15.06 4.15
C ASP A 491 33.41 -13.85 5.13
N TYR A 492 33.61 -12.63 4.63
CA TYR A 492 33.71 -11.46 5.48
C TYR A 492 32.36 -11.14 6.15
N LEU A 493 31.31 -11.07 5.38
CA LEU A 493 29.96 -10.80 5.93
C LEU A 493 29.46 -11.92 6.84
N GLU A 494 29.85 -13.17 6.60
CA GLU A 494 29.45 -14.29 7.48
C GLU A 494 30.03 -14.17 8.89
N ARG A 495 31.18 -13.52 9.01
CA ARG A 495 31.92 -13.34 10.29
C ARG A 495 31.69 -11.97 10.92
N ALA A 496 31.11 -11.05 10.18
CA ALA A 496 30.91 -9.68 10.64
C ALA A 496 29.91 -9.63 11.81
N GLY A 497 30.34 -9.05 12.91
CA GLY A 497 29.50 -8.69 14.05
C GLY A 497 28.93 -7.28 13.88
N VAL A 498 28.25 -6.78 14.91
CA VAL A 498 27.62 -5.45 14.90
C VAL A 498 28.64 -4.33 14.66
N ASP A 499 29.83 -4.43 15.26
CA ASP A 499 30.90 -3.43 15.10
C ASP A 499 31.35 -3.30 13.64
N GLU A 500 31.54 -4.45 12.96
CA GLU A 500 31.95 -4.47 11.57
C GLU A 500 30.83 -3.95 10.66
N LEU A 501 29.58 -4.27 10.96
CA LEU A 501 28.43 -3.77 10.21
C LEU A 501 28.27 -2.25 10.37
N GLU A 502 28.40 -1.70 11.57
CA GLU A 502 28.39 -0.27 11.81
C GLU A 502 29.59 0.43 11.13
N HIS A 503 30.76 -0.20 11.15
CA HIS A 503 31.91 0.32 10.41
C HIS A 503 31.63 0.39 8.90
N ILE A 504 31.00 -0.63 8.33
CA ILE A 504 30.55 -0.62 6.92
C ILE A 504 29.59 0.54 6.69
N ARG A 505 28.60 0.72 7.55
CA ARG A 505 27.60 1.80 7.45
C ARG A 505 28.28 3.16 7.39
N LEU A 506 29.10 3.48 8.37
CA LEU A 506 29.79 4.77 8.47
C LEU A 506 30.74 5.03 7.30
N SER A 507 31.44 4.00 6.84
CA SER A 507 32.42 4.12 5.74
C SER A 507 31.75 4.27 4.38
N LEU A 508 30.59 3.66 4.14
CA LEU A 508 29.99 3.58 2.82
C LEU A 508 28.75 4.46 2.64
N ARG A 509 28.08 4.94 3.72
CA ARG A 509 26.85 5.73 3.59
C ARG A 509 26.99 6.94 2.69
N GLY A 510 28.09 7.67 2.80
CA GLY A 510 28.38 8.84 1.99
C GLY A 510 28.75 8.54 0.53
N LEU A 511 29.06 7.28 0.21
CA LEU A 511 29.36 6.82 -1.14
C LEU A 511 28.10 6.45 -1.92
N MET A 512 26.98 6.24 -1.25
CA MET A 512 25.70 5.82 -1.89
C MET A 512 25.20 6.79 -2.94
N LYS A 513 25.59 8.06 -2.86
CA LYS A 513 25.33 9.09 -3.90
C LYS A 513 25.99 8.77 -5.24
N TYR A 514 27.09 8.01 -5.22
CA TYR A 514 27.83 7.59 -6.40
C TYR A 514 27.38 6.25 -6.96
N LEU A 515 26.43 5.56 -6.27
CA LEU A 515 25.81 4.36 -6.85
C LEU A 515 25.38 4.71 -8.27
N PRO A 516 25.87 4.01 -9.29
CA PRO A 516 25.33 4.18 -10.61
C PRO A 516 23.81 4.01 -10.47
N LYS A 517 23.05 5.03 -10.79
CA LYS A 517 21.67 4.78 -11.15
C LYS A 517 21.80 3.72 -12.23
N ILE A 518 21.16 2.57 -12.07
CA ILE A 518 21.18 1.51 -13.08
C ILE A 518 20.64 2.17 -14.34
N SER A 519 21.53 2.72 -15.14
CA SER A 519 21.24 3.48 -16.34
C SER A 519 21.73 2.73 -17.58
N ALA A 520 22.24 1.51 -17.42
CA ALA A 520 22.36 0.63 -18.55
C ALA A 520 20.94 0.15 -18.89
N LYS A 521 20.27 0.89 -19.74
CA LYS A 521 19.07 0.42 -20.43
C LYS A 521 19.55 -0.56 -21.48
N TYR A 522 18.98 -1.73 -21.46
CA TYR A 522 19.25 -2.73 -22.46
C TYR A 522 18.02 -2.83 -23.36
N GLU A 523 18.22 -2.67 -24.64
CA GLU A 523 17.21 -2.86 -25.66
C GLU A 523 17.49 -4.17 -26.37
N THR A 524 16.45 -4.97 -26.51
CA THR A 524 16.52 -6.28 -27.17
C THR A 524 15.33 -6.42 -28.12
N ASP A 525 15.44 -7.27 -29.12
CA ASP A 525 14.36 -7.60 -30.04
C ASP A 525 14.27 -9.13 -30.17
N PHE A 526 14.16 -9.81 -29.01
CA PHE A 526 13.96 -11.26 -28.97
C PHE A 526 12.48 -11.56 -29.23
N ALA A 527 12.22 -12.60 -30.03
CA ALA A 527 10.87 -13.04 -30.34
C ALA A 527 10.14 -13.52 -29.06
N ASP A 528 9.10 -12.79 -28.67
CA ASP A 528 8.23 -13.17 -27.55
C ASP A 528 7.06 -14.02 -28.06
N GLU A 529 6.44 -14.78 -27.19
CA GLU A 529 5.36 -15.69 -27.52
C GLU A 529 4.12 -15.38 -26.68
N ILE A 530 2.97 -15.24 -27.36
CA ILE A 530 1.69 -15.13 -26.69
C ILE A 530 1.27 -16.52 -26.23
N LEU A 531 1.23 -16.72 -24.91
CA LEU A 531 0.86 -18.01 -24.30
C LEU A 531 -0.65 -18.20 -24.25
N SER A 532 -1.40 -17.15 -23.93
CA SER A 532 -2.86 -17.16 -23.91
C SER A 532 -3.45 -15.76 -24.07
N VAL A 533 -4.68 -15.70 -24.60
CA VAL A 533 -5.53 -14.51 -24.63
C VAL A 533 -6.91 -14.94 -24.18
N GLU A 534 -7.37 -14.40 -23.05
CA GLU A 534 -8.65 -14.74 -22.46
C GLU A 534 -9.54 -13.50 -22.38
N TRP A 535 -10.76 -13.62 -22.89
CA TRP A 535 -11.78 -12.59 -22.78
C TRP A 535 -12.70 -12.92 -21.59
N ASN A 536 -12.74 -11.99 -20.65
CA ASN A 536 -13.58 -12.15 -19.46
C ASN A 536 -14.54 -10.97 -19.38
N GLU A 537 -15.81 -11.27 -19.15
CA GLU A 537 -16.78 -10.26 -18.75
C GLU A 537 -16.38 -9.69 -17.38
N SER A 538 -16.77 -8.46 -17.13
CA SER A 538 -16.57 -7.91 -15.79
C SER A 538 -17.25 -8.82 -14.78
N GLN A 539 -16.51 -9.28 -13.79
CA GLN A 539 -17.06 -10.13 -12.74
C GLN A 539 -17.99 -9.34 -11.78
N LEU A 540 -18.33 -8.09 -12.13
CA LEU A 540 -19.23 -7.24 -11.36
C LEU A 540 -20.65 -7.82 -11.27
N GLU A 541 -21.10 -8.55 -12.29
CA GLU A 541 -22.41 -9.21 -12.26
C GLU A 541 -22.39 -10.65 -11.76
N ASN A 542 -21.21 -11.27 -11.66
CA ASN A 542 -21.14 -12.73 -11.57
C ASN A 542 -20.60 -13.32 -10.26
N ASP A 543 -19.88 -12.56 -9.41
CA ASP A 543 -19.25 -13.15 -8.23
C ASP A 543 -20.03 -12.98 -6.92
N GLU A 544 -20.87 -11.96 -6.79
CA GLU A 544 -21.58 -11.75 -5.52
C GLU A 544 -22.93 -12.46 -5.43
N LEU A 545 -23.55 -12.84 -6.54
CA LEU A 545 -24.87 -13.47 -6.53
C LEU A 545 -24.92 -14.89 -7.13
N LYS A 546 -23.83 -15.44 -7.64
CA LYS A 546 -23.81 -16.81 -8.21
C LYS A 546 -23.59 -17.89 -7.20
N ASN A 547 -22.89 -17.64 -6.12
CA ASN A 547 -22.76 -18.63 -5.06
C ASN A 547 -23.59 -18.24 -3.84
N TYR A 548 -24.07 -19.26 -3.14
CA TYR A 548 -24.91 -19.10 -1.96
C TYR A 548 -24.25 -18.21 -0.89
N LYS A 549 -22.95 -18.39 -0.67
CA LYS A 549 -22.18 -17.66 0.35
C LYS A 549 -22.24 -16.16 0.12
N ALA A 550 -22.05 -15.69 -1.10
CA ALA A 550 -22.07 -14.26 -1.44
C ALA A 550 -23.47 -13.65 -1.31
N LYS A 551 -24.52 -14.39 -1.70
CA LYS A 551 -25.91 -13.95 -1.47
C LYS A 551 -26.20 -13.80 0.02
N ALA A 552 -25.75 -14.74 0.83
CA ALA A 552 -25.93 -14.72 2.26
C ALA A 552 -25.15 -13.57 2.91
N GLU A 553 -23.89 -13.35 2.51
CA GLU A 553 -23.09 -12.21 2.97
C GLU A 553 -23.75 -10.87 2.66
N TYR A 554 -24.22 -10.68 1.44
CA TYR A 554 -24.95 -9.49 1.03
C TYR A 554 -26.22 -9.29 1.86
N TYR A 555 -27.03 -10.32 2.00
CA TYR A 555 -28.29 -10.26 2.77
C TYR A 555 -28.02 -9.90 4.24
N VAL A 556 -27.09 -10.59 4.87
CA VAL A 556 -26.74 -10.42 6.28
C VAL A 556 -26.18 -9.00 6.53
N ARG A 557 -25.31 -8.49 5.64
CA ARG A 557 -24.78 -7.13 5.75
C ARG A 557 -25.85 -6.07 5.57
N LYS A 558 -26.84 -6.31 4.73
CA LYS A 558 -27.94 -5.37 4.48
C LYS A 558 -29.00 -5.34 5.59
N HIS A 559 -29.15 -6.44 6.34
CA HIS A 559 -30.21 -6.59 7.34
C HIS A 559 -29.65 -6.74 8.77
N GLN A 560 -28.64 -5.94 9.12
CA GLN A 560 -28.04 -5.95 10.46
C GLN A 560 -28.98 -5.48 11.57
N ASP A 561 -30.09 -4.82 11.22
CA ASP A 561 -31.21 -4.47 12.10
C ASP A 561 -32.10 -5.66 12.46
N ASN A 562 -31.96 -6.79 11.79
CA ASN A 562 -32.65 -8.02 12.15
C ASN A 562 -32.26 -8.45 13.57
N VAL A 563 -33.27 -8.77 14.39
CA VAL A 563 -33.10 -9.07 15.82
C VAL A 563 -32.08 -10.18 16.07
N VAL A 564 -32.06 -11.25 15.23
CA VAL A 564 -31.18 -12.38 15.39
C VAL A 564 -29.76 -12.03 14.98
N ILE A 565 -29.60 -11.30 13.87
CA ILE A 565 -28.29 -10.82 13.41
C ILE A 565 -27.72 -9.84 14.44
N ALA A 566 -28.52 -8.93 14.99
CA ALA A 566 -28.12 -8.02 16.05
C ALA A 566 -27.71 -8.75 17.36
N LYS A 567 -28.39 -9.85 17.72
CA LYS A 567 -27.97 -10.67 18.86
C LYS A 567 -26.60 -11.29 18.65
N LEU A 568 -26.36 -11.86 17.47
CA LEU A 568 -25.04 -12.41 17.11
C LEU A 568 -23.96 -11.34 17.18
N LYS A 569 -24.21 -10.18 16.61
CA LYS A 569 -23.31 -9.05 16.62
C LYS A 569 -22.99 -8.53 18.03
N THR A 570 -23.97 -8.51 18.93
CA THR A 570 -23.81 -8.06 20.34
C THR A 570 -23.47 -9.17 21.31
N ASN A 571 -22.95 -10.30 20.86
CA ASN A 571 -22.50 -11.44 21.66
C ASN A 571 -23.59 -12.04 22.58
N LYS A 572 -24.83 -11.96 22.20
CA LYS A 572 -25.94 -12.57 22.96
C LYS A 572 -26.15 -14.02 22.52
N PRO A 573 -26.39 -14.96 23.44
CA PRO A 573 -26.65 -16.34 23.09
C PRO A 573 -27.94 -16.47 22.28
N LEU A 574 -27.94 -17.36 21.28
CA LEU A 574 -29.12 -17.67 20.48
C LEU A 574 -30.05 -18.60 21.20
N THR A 575 -31.34 -18.42 20.98
CA THR A 575 -32.39 -19.37 21.40
C THR A 575 -32.76 -20.29 20.22
N PRO A 576 -33.40 -21.42 20.45
CA PRO A 576 -33.91 -22.31 19.37
C PRO A 576 -34.76 -21.55 18.34
N LEU A 577 -35.59 -20.59 18.79
CA LEU A 577 -36.38 -19.73 17.90
C LEU A 577 -35.53 -18.82 17.03
N ASP A 578 -34.41 -18.32 17.55
CA ASP A 578 -33.48 -17.53 16.76
C ASP A 578 -32.83 -18.37 15.66
N VAL A 579 -32.52 -19.63 15.93
CA VAL A 579 -31.99 -20.56 14.91
C VAL A 579 -33.03 -20.84 13.83
N GLU A 580 -34.31 -21.10 14.19
CA GLU A 580 -35.40 -21.24 13.22
C GLU A 580 -35.56 -19.99 12.34
N ASN A 581 -35.42 -18.78 12.91
CA ASN A 581 -35.46 -17.56 12.15
C ASN A 581 -34.24 -17.42 11.18
N LEU A 582 -33.05 -17.83 11.59
CA LEU A 582 -31.89 -17.88 10.70
C LEU A 582 -32.07 -18.89 9.57
N GLU A 583 -32.66 -20.05 9.87
CA GLU A 583 -33.00 -21.04 8.86
C GLU A 583 -34.00 -20.49 7.83
N GLN A 584 -35.05 -19.80 8.28
CA GLN A 584 -36.02 -19.18 7.38
C GLN A 584 -35.33 -18.14 6.46
N ILE A 585 -34.47 -17.29 7.01
CA ILE A 585 -33.78 -16.30 6.25
C ILE A 585 -32.82 -16.93 5.23
N LEU A 586 -31.93 -17.79 5.71
CA LEU A 586 -30.83 -18.29 4.89
C LEU A 586 -31.29 -19.38 3.90
N TRP A 587 -32.31 -20.16 4.22
CA TRP A 587 -32.76 -21.27 3.36
C TRP A 587 -34.02 -20.96 2.54
N ASN A 588 -34.75 -19.88 2.82
CA ASN A 588 -35.95 -19.52 2.06
C ASN A 588 -35.79 -18.17 1.30
N GLU A 589 -35.09 -17.19 1.89
CA GLU A 589 -34.96 -15.87 1.27
C GLU A 589 -33.66 -15.71 0.47
N VAL A 590 -32.57 -16.38 0.90
CA VAL A 590 -31.24 -16.26 0.27
C VAL A 590 -30.99 -17.40 -0.72
N GLY A 591 -31.37 -18.63 -0.38
CA GLY A 591 -31.18 -19.83 -1.22
C GLY A 591 -31.78 -21.06 -0.57
N SER A 592 -31.21 -22.23 -0.84
CA SER A 592 -31.68 -23.51 -0.28
C SER A 592 -30.67 -24.07 0.73
N LYS A 593 -31.15 -24.99 1.60
CA LYS A 593 -30.28 -25.73 2.52
C LYS A 593 -29.20 -26.52 1.79
N ASP A 594 -29.54 -27.14 0.66
CA ASP A 594 -28.58 -27.91 -0.14
C ASP A 594 -27.47 -27.05 -0.71
N GLU A 595 -27.79 -25.82 -1.13
CA GLU A 595 -26.77 -24.85 -1.57
C GLU A 595 -25.88 -24.42 -0.42
N TYR A 596 -26.44 -24.17 0.77
CA TYR A 596 -25.67 -23.86 1.96
C TYR A 596 -24.71 -25.00 2.33
N GLU A 597 -25.20 -26.24 2.44
CA GLU A 597 -24.37 -27.39 2.79
C GLU A 597 -23.26 -27.66 1.75
N LYS A 598 -23.54 -27.40 0.48
CA LYS A 598 -22.58 -27.57 -0.60
C LYS A 598 -21.42 -26.56 -0.53
N GLU A 599 -21.69 -25.30 -0.19
CA GLU A 599 -20.69 -24.24 -0.22
C GLU A 599 -20.07 -23.92 1.15
N CYS A 600 -20.85 -24.05 2.22
CA CYS A 600 -20.43 -23.73 3.58
C CYS A 600 -20.19 -24.98 4.45
N GLY A 601 -20.48 -26.16 3.91
CA GLY A 601 -20.44 -27.41 4.65
C GLY A 601 -21.54 -27.49 5.73
N HIS A 602 -21.29 -28.26 6.78
CA HIS A 602 -22.23 -28.37 7.92
C HIS A 602 -21.91 -27.34 9.03
N LYS A 603 -21.50 -26.14 8.66
CA LYS A 603 -21.18 -25.06 9.62
C LYS A 603 -22.49 -24.63 10.34
N PRO A 604 -22.51 -24.42 11.67
CA PRO A 604 -23.65 -23.84 12.35
C PRO A 604 -24.02 -22.44 11.76
N LEU A 605 -25.34 -22.20 11.60
CA LEU A 605 -25.79 -20.95 10.95
C LEU A 605 -25.40 -19.70 11.71
N GLY A 606 -25.48 -19.73 13.05
CA GLY A 606 -25.06 -18.60 13.86
C GLY A 606 -23.57 -18.30 13.74
N GLU A 607 -22.74 -19.32 13.62
CA GLU A 607 -21.32 -19.19 13.35
C GLU A 607 -21.07 -18.54 11.97
N PHE A 608 -21.72 -19.02 10.95
CA PHE A 608 -21.62 -18.48 9.60
C PHE A 608 -22.01 -17.00 9.54
N VAL A 609 -23.12 -16.63 10.17
CA VAL A 609 -23.57 -15.24 10.23
C VAL A 609 -22.61 -14.38 11.06
N ARG A 610 -22.10 -14.88 12.19
CA ARG A 610 -21.14 -14.17 13.04
C ARG A 610 -19.83 -13.89 12.31
N GLU A 611 -19.33 -14.80 11.49
CA GLU A 611 -18.15 -14.57 10.65
C GLU A 611 -18.38 -13.45 9.63
N ILE A 612 -19.62 -13.27 9.17
CA ILE A 612 -19.95 -12.20 8.21
C ILE A 612 -20.06 -10.83 8.89
N VAL A 613 -20.73 -10.76 10.04
CA VAL A 613 -21.00 -9.48 10.72
C VAL A 613 -19.91 -9.05 11.69
N GLY A 614 -19.04 -9.95 12.08
CA GLY A 614 -18.10 -9.71 13.16
C GLY A 614 -18.76 -9.61 14.53
N LEU A 615 -18.06 -9.01 15.48
CA LEU A 615 -18.56 -8.70 16.81
C LEU A 615 -18.56 -7.18 17.03
N ASP A 616 -19.57 -6.65 17.68
CA ASP A 616 -19.59 -5.24 18.08
C ASP A 616 -18.45 -4.91 19.03
N MET A 617 -17.76 -3.79 18.79
CA MET A 617 -16.58 -3.39 19.58
C MET A 617 -16.89 -3.23 21.06
N ASN A 618 -18.05 -2.64 21.41
CA ASN A 618 -18.42 -2.46 22.81
C ASN A 618 -18.74 -3.80 23.47
N ALA A 619 -19.44 -4.70 22.74
CA ALA A 619 -19.74 -6.02 23.23
C ALA A 619 -18.47 -6.87 23.43
N ALA A 620 -17.47 -6.73 22.52
CA ALA A 620 -16.17 -7.36 22.68
C ALA A 620 -15.41 -6.81 23.89
N LYS A 621 -15.30 -5.49 24.01
CA LYS A 621 -14.65 -4.85 25.17
C LYS A 621 -15.32 -5.19 26.49
N GLU A 622 -16.66 -5.25 26.52
CA GLU A 622 -17.40 -5.68 27.70
C GLU A 622 -17.08 -7.12 28.08
N ALA A 623 -16.97 -8.02 27.10
CA ALA A 623 -16.62 -9.42 27.34
C ALA A 623 -15.22 -9.58 27.95
N PHE A 624 -14.26 -8.72 27.54
CA PHE A 624 -12.87 -8.74 28.04
C PHE A 624 -12.59 -7.67 29.12
N SER A 625 -13.60 -6.93 29.61
CA SER A 625 -13.43 -5.81 30.54
C SER A 625 -12.64 -6.17 31.79
N GLN A 626 -12.85 -7.36 32.35
CA GLN A 626 -12.11 -7.84 33.53
C GLN A 626 -10.59 -7.91 33.33
N PHE A 627 -10.11 -7.98 32.07
CA PHE A 627 -8.69 -7.98 31.74
C PHE A 627 -8.20 -6.59 31.31
N LEU A 628 -9.03 -5.81 30.65
CA LEU A 628 -8.68 -4.47 30.19
C LEU A 628 -8.63 -3.44 31.34
N ASP A 629 -9.45 -3.66 32.39
CA ASP A 629 -9.53 -2.78 33.56
C ASP A 629 -8.70 -3.30 34.75
N ASP A 630 -8.00 -4.43 34.60
CA ASP A 630 -7.21 -5.04 35.67
C ASP A 630 -5.88 -4.32 35.87
N ALA A 631 -5.75 -3.61 37.00
CA ALA A 631 -4.53 -2.90 37.39
C ALA A 631 -3.31 -3.82 37.63
N SER A 632 -3.49 -5.13 37.68
CA SER A 632 -2.40 -6.10 37.85
C SER A 632 -1.78 -6.53 36.53
N MET A 633 -2.44 -6.27 35.39
CA MET A 633 -1.94 -6.60 34.07
C MET A 633 -0.91 -5.56 33.59
N ASP A 634 0.16 -6.05 33.00
CA ASP A 634 1.14 -5.18 32.35
C ASP A 634 0.63 -4.72 30.96
N SER A 635 1.21 -3.65 30.44
CA SER A 635 0.78 -3.07 29.17
C SER A 635 0.95 -4.00 27.97
N ARG A 636 1.85 -4.99 28.03
CA ARG A 636 2.03 -5.99 26.96
C ARG A 636 0.88 -6.98 26.98
N GLN A 637 0.44 -7.38 28.19
CA GLN A 637 -0.72 -8.25 28.37
C GLN A 637 -2.00 -7.53 27.93
N ILE A 638 -2.16 -6.24 28.28
CA ILE A 638 -3.28 -5.41 27.83
C ILE A 638 -3.27 -5.26 26.30
N TYR A 639 -2.10 -5.04 25.70
CA TYR A 639 -1.96 -5.00 24.25
C TYR A 639 -2.43 -6.33 23.62
N PHE A 640 -1.94 -7.47 24.13
CA PHE A 640 -2.35 -8.78 23.64
C PHE A 640 -3.88 -8.95 23.70
N VAL A 641 -4.51 -8.59 24.83
CA VAL A 641 -5.97 -8.66 24.96
C VAL A 641 -6.67 -7.74 23.96
N ASN A 642 -6.15 -6.54 23.72
CA ASN A 642 -6.68 -5.64 22.71
C ASN A 642 -6.57 -6.25 21.30
N GLN A 643 -5.47 -6.93 20.96
CA GLN A 643 -5.36 -7.64 19.69
C GLN A 643 -6.38 -8.79 19.56
N VAL A 644 -6.65 -9.50 20.67
CA VAL A 644 -7.71 -10.52 20.70
C VAL A 644 -9.08 -9.88 20.49
N VAL A 645 -9.37 -8.75 21.16
CA VAL A 645 -10.61 -7.97 20.98
C VAL A 645 -10.77 -7.57 19.51
N GLU A 646 -9.76 -6.94 18.91
CA GLU A 646 -9.79 -6.52 17.51
C GLU A 646 -10.00 -7.72 16.56
N TYR A 647 -9.34 -8.84 16.84
CA TYR A 647 -9.50 -10.04 16.03
C TYR A 647 -10.93 -10.58 16.07
N VAL A 648 -11.56 -10.67 17.25
CA VAL A 648 -12.93 -11.18 17.35
C VAL A 648 -13.96 -10.18 16.82
N VAL A 649 -13.69 -8.89 16.91
CA VAL A 649 -14.50 -7.84 16.28
C VAL A 649 -14.53 -8.03 14.77
N HIS A 650 -13.36 -8.27 14.17
CA HIS A 650 -13.24 -8.42 12.73
C HIS A 650 -13.73 -9.78 12.22
N ASN A 651 -13.32 -10.86 12.88
CA ASN A 651 -13.57 -12.24 12.40
C ASN A 651 -14.82 -12.89 13.05
N GLY A 652 -15.41 -12.23 14.04
CA GLY A 652 -16.58 -12.73 14.79
C GLY A 652 -16.28 -13.85 15.77
N LEU A 653 -15.27 -14.67 15.51
CA LEU A 653 -14.91 -15.89 16.24
C LEU A 653 -13.39 -16.08 16.27
N LEU A 654 -12.90 -16.77 17.31
CA LEU A 654 -11.52 -17.20 17.40
C LEU A 654 -11.49 -18.68 17.81
N LYS A 655 -11.49 -19.58 16.85
CA LYS A 655 -11.51 -21.03 17.07
C LYS A 655 -10.14 -21.67 17.11
N ASP A 656 -9.27 -21.22 16.23
CA ASP A 656 -7.90 -21.72 16.15
C ASP A 656 -6.98 -20.83 16.99
N LEU A 657 -6.67 -21.30 18.20
CA LEU A 657 -5.76 -20.59 19.09
C LEU A 657 -4.31 -20.55 18.59
N SER A 658 -3.97 -21.30 17.53
CA SER A 658 -2.63 -21.21 16.93
C SER A 658 -2.38 -19.84 16.28
N VAL A 659 -3.44 -19.15 15.85
CA VAL A 659 -3.37 -17.78 15.33
C VAL A 659 -2.74 -16.82 16.35
N LEU A 660 -2.94 -17.06 17.65
CA LEU A 660 -2.35 -16.25 18.72
C LEU A 660 -0.83 -16.43 18.87
N GLN A 661 -0.22 -17.33 18.09
CA GLN A 661 1.23 -17.54 18.03
C GLN A 661 1.87 -16.81 16.85
N GLU A 662 1.11 -16.02 16.11
CA GLU A 662 1.57 -15.25 14.94
C GLU A 662 1.38 -13.75 15.18
N PRO A 663 2.13 -12.87 14.50
CA PRO A 663 1.85 -11.43 14.52
C PRO A 663 0.42 -11.11 14.05
N PRO A 664 -0.26 -10.12 14.67
CA PRO A 664 0.26 -9.12 15.62
C PRO A 664 0.25 -9.56 17.09
N PHE A 665 -0.28 -10.73 17.43
CA PHE A 665 -0.41 -11.19 18.81
C PHE A 665 0.94 -11.39 19.51
N THR A 666 1.96 -11.79 18.75
CA THR A 666 3.31 -12.03 19.26
C THR A 666 4.23 -10.81 19.22
N ASP A 667 3.73 -9.66 18.74
CA ASP A 667 4.55 -8.45 18.60
C ASP A 667 5.12 -7.94 19.93
N LYS A 668 4.45 -8.25 21.05
CA LYS A 668 4.83 -7.84 22.41
C LYS A 668 5.36 -9.01 23.28
N GLY A 669 5.52 -10.18 22.69
CA GLY A 669 5.91 -11.41 23.34
C GLY A 669 4.95 -12.57 23.06
N SER A 670 5.46 -13.78 23.11
CA SER A 670 4.62 -14.97 22.97
C SER A 670 3.64 -15.11 24.13
N VAL A 671 2.51 -15.80 23.92
CA VAL A 671 1.53 -16.10 24.98
C VAL A 671 2.20 -16.69 26.23
N VAL A 672 3.21 -17.54 26.03
CA VAL A 672 3.95 -18.16 27.15
C VAL A 672 4.76 -17.12 27.90
N GLU A 673 5.45 -16.22 27.21
CA GLU A 673 6.22 -15.14 27.84
C GLU A 673 5.34 -14.14 28.60
N LEU A 674 4.19 -13.82 28.03
CA LEU A 674 3.27 -12.83 28.63
C LEU A 674 2.54 -13.37 29.88
N PHE A 675 2.17 -14.66 29.88
CA PHE A 675 1.25 -15.21 30.89
C PHE A 675 1.84 -16.36 31.72
N SER A 676 3.14 -16.71 31.56
CA SER A 676 3.77 -17.78 32.34
C SER A 676 3.77 -17.52 33.86
N ALA A 677 3.79 -16.25 34.27
CA ALA A 677 3.74 -15.84 35.66
C ALA A 677 2.33 -15.92 36.28
N ASP A 678 1.27 -15.80 35.45
CA ASP A 678 -0.13 -15.88 35.91
C ASP A 678 -1.01 -16.64 34.89
N LEU A 679 -0.98 -17.95 35.02
CA LEU A 679 -1.79 -18.85 34.19
C LEU A 679 -3.30 -18.69 34.39
N ASN A 680 -3.75 -18.07 35.51
CA ASN A 680 -5.18 -17.85 35.74
C ASN A 680 -5.71 -16.77 34.78
N VAL A 681 -4.93 -15.72 34.53
CA VAL A 681 -5.28 -14.69 33.55
C VAL A 681 -5.41 -15.30 32.17
N TRP A 682 -4.45 -16.11 31.72
CA TRP A 682 -4.53 -16.80 30.43
C TRP A 682 -5.76 -17.70 30.32
N ASN A 683 -6.02 -18.51 31.36
CA ASN A 683 -7.20 -19.36 31.38
C ASN A 683 -8.50 -18.55 31.30
N GLY A 684 -8.58 -17.43 31.98
CA GLY A 684 -9.72 -16.52 31.93
C GLY A 684 -9.94 -15.90 30.54
N ILE A 685 -8.86 -15.48 29.86
CA ILE A 685 -8.91 -14.99 28.49
C ILE A 685 -9.44 -16.09 27.56
N ARG A 686 -8.92 -17.31 27.69
CA ARG A 686 -9.36 -18.46 26.91
C ARG A 686 -10.84 -18.80 27.16
N GLU A 687 -11.26 -18.83 28.40
CA GLU A 687 -12.68 -19.07 28.76
C GLU A 687 -13.60 -17.99 28.18
N THR A 688 -13.13 -16.75 28.11
CA THR A 688 -13.87 -15.65 27.47
C THR A 688 -13.98 -15.87 25.96
N ILE A 689 -12.92 -16.26 25.29
CA ILE A 689 -12.92 -16.64 23.87
C ILE A 689 -13.89 -17.80 23.64
N ASP A 690 -13.81 -18.87 24.45
CA ASP A 690 -14.70 -20.03 24.35
C ASP A 690 -16.17 -19.65 24.51
N ARG A 691 -16.48 -18.72 25.44
CA ARG A 691 -17.83 -18.19 25.64
C ARG A 691 -18.33 -17.38 24.44
N ILE A 692 -17.47 -16.53 23.84
CA ILE A 692 -17.80 -15.78 22.62
C ILE A 692 -18.12 -16.73 21.48
N ASN A 693 -17.30 -17.77 21.29
CA ASN A 693 -17.52 -18.79 20.28
C ASN A 693 -18.83 -19.57 20.54
N ALA A 694 -19.07 -19.97 21.81
CA ALA A 694 -20.27 -20.71 22.20
C ALA A 694 -21.56 -19.92 21.94
N ASN A 695 -21.57 -18.60 22.14
CA ASN A 695 -22.74 -17.76 21.89
C ASN A 695 -23.17 -17.70 20.41
N ALA A 696 -22.29 -18.11 19.50
CA ALA A 696 -22.58 -18.20 18.07
C ALA A 696 -22.95 -19.63 17.61
N MET A 697 -22.82 -20.65 18.47
CA MET A 697 -22.97 -22.06 18.11
C MET A 697 -24.31 -22.67 18.46
N ALA A 698 -25.32 -21.91 18.77
CA ALA A 698 -26.62 -22.46 19.22
C ALA A 698 -27.31 -23.32 18.17
#